data_f3982db04e8640192e3060fda5e4714f
#
_entry.id   f3982db04e8640192e3060fda5e4714f
#
_cell.length_a   1.000
_cell.length_b   1.000
_cell.length_c   1.000
_cell.angle_alpha   90.00
_cell.angle_beta   90.00
_cell.angle_gamma   90.00
#
_symmetry.space_group_name_H-M   'P 1'
#
loop_
_entity.id
_entity.type
_entity.pdbx_description
1 polymer ?
#
loop_
_entity_poly.entity_id
_entity_poly.type
_entity_poly.pdbx_seq_one_letter_code
_entity_poly.pdbx_strand_id
1 'polypeptide(L)'
;VATDTLKSTTGAKGAPGGLRRLLLDNGALTALIVLVVALSALSGDFLTTDNLLNIGVQAAVTAILAFGVTFVIVSAGIDLSVGSVAALTSTVLAWSATQSGIPVALAVVLGLGTGVAAGLVNGFLIAYGKLPPFIATLAMLSVARGLSLVISGGVPIPFPDSVSHLGDNLGGRLPVPVLVMVVMGLLAALILGRTYIGRSMYAIGGNEEAARLSGLRVKRQKLAVYALSGVFAAVAGIVLAARLGSAQPQAADGYELDAIAAVVIGGASLAGGTGKASGTFVGALILAVLRNGLNLLNVSAFWQQVVIGVVIALAVLLDAVRRKAGTAAVPGAGGPRGKQAATYALAAVVTVAIVGATSFLHDSSKAATNPRMGLSLSTLNNPFFVQIRSGAQAEARERGIDLTVTDAQNDASQQANQLQNFTGSGYDAIIVNPVDSDAAANSVKAADRAKIPVIAVDRGVNKAPVAALVASDNVAGGELAAKSLAEKLGGKGKIVVLQGQPGTSAARERAQGFAQGLKEYPGIKALAQQPADFDRAKGLDVMSNLLQAHPDVQGVIAANDEMALGAVKALGAKAGTSVQVVGFDGTPDGLKAVKNGTLYASVAQQPSQLGRIAVDNALKAAHGGTTAPTVKVPVKVVTRENMAGFTG
;
A
#
# COMPACT_ATOMS: atom_id res chain seq x y z
N VAL A 1 -61.54 47.92 -26.59
CA VAL A 1 -61.78 47.10 -27.83
C VAL A 1 -60.40 46.64 -28.35
N ALA A 2 -60.02 45.47 -28.09
CA ALA A 2 -59.31 44.53 -28.99
C ALA A 2 -58.90 43.30 -28.16
N THR A 3 -59.64 42.26 -28.33
CA THR A 3 -59.33 40.87 -27.94
C THR A 3 -58.26 40.33 -28.85
N ASP A 4 -57.14 39.86 -28.30
CA ASP A 4 -56.19 39.05 -29.06
C ASP A 4 -56.02 37.69 -28.41
N THR A 5 -56.29 36.70 -29.21
CA THR A 5 -56.42 35.27 -28.92
C THR A 5 -55.07 34.62 -28.70
N LEU A 6 -54.85 34.07 -27.50
CA LEU A 6 -53.74 33.16 -27.18
C LEU A 6 -53.95 31.78 -27.86
N LYS A 7 -53.18 31.52 -28.91
CA LYS A 7 -53.01 30.16 -29.44
C LYS A 7 -52.08 29.35 -28.53
N SER A 8 -52.62 28.38 -27.82
CA SER A 8 -51.90 27.33 -27.14
C SER A 8 -51.27 26.36 -28.16
N THR A 9 -49.96 26.41 -28.30
CA THR A 9 -49.21 25.35 -28.97
C THR A 9 -48.78 24.33 -27.94
N THR A 10 -49.50 23.23 -27.85
CA THR A 10 -49.08 22.01 -27.16
C THR A 10 -47.95 21.37 -27.95
N GLY A 11 -46.71 21.71 -27.62
CA GLY A 11 -45.51 21.01 -28.06
C GLY A 11 -45.23 19.81 -27.15
N ALA A 12 -45.30 18.61 -27.70
CA ALA A 12 -44.91 17.37 -27.06
C ALA A 12 -43.49 17.45 -26.54
N LYS A 13 -43.31 17.45 -25.23
CA LYS A 13 -42.00 17.32 -24.56
C LYS A 13 -41.60 15.87 -24.59
N GLY A 14 -40.78 15.48 -25.59
CA GLY A 14 -40.05 14.24 -25.56
C GLY A 14 -39.09 14.22 -24.37
N ALA A 15 -39.22 13.22 -23.51
CA ALA A 15 -38.28 12.92 -22.48
C ALA A 15 -37.05 12.20 -23.06
N PRO A 16 -35.91 12.90 -23.19
CA PRO A 16 -34.65 12.33 -22.79
C PRO A 16 -33.74 13.41 -22.11
N GLY A 17 -34.17 13.98 -20.99
CA GLY A 17 -33.43 15.06 -20.35
C GLY A 17 -32.70 14.69 -19.05
N GLY A 18 -33.13 13.63 -18.39
CA GLY A 18 -32.64 13.29 -17.04
C GLY A 18 -31.19 12.78 -17.03
N LEU A 19 -30.88 11.76 -17.80
CA LEU A 19 -29.56 11.14 -17.85
C LEU A 19 -28.50 12.10 -18.42
N ARG A 20 -28.81 12.78 -19.52
CA ARG A 20 -27.88 13.75 -20.12
C ARG A 20 -27.58 14.93 -19.18
N ARG A 21 -28.56 15.42 -18.42
CA ARG A 21 -28.33 16.45 -17.39
C ARG A 21 -27.52 15.91 -16.23
N LEU A 22 -27.83 14.72 -15.75
CA LEU A 22 -27.07 14.07 -14.65
C LEU A 22 -25.59 13.89 -14.99
N LEU A 23 -25.27 13.48 -16.22
CA LEU A 23 -23.89 13.32 -16.70
C LEU A 23 -23.19 14.67 -16.91
N LEU A 24 -23.87 15.66 -17.44
CA LEU A 24 -23.30 17.00 -17.69
C LEU A 24 -23.05 17.77 -16.40
N ASP A 25 -23.86 17.54 -15.35
CA ASP A 25 -23.74 18.23 -14.07
C ASP A 25 -22.73 17.55 -13.11
N ASN A 26 -22.39 16.25 -13.34
CA ASN A 26 -21.49 15.45 -12.50
C ASN A 26 -20.24 14.99 -13.27
N GLY A 27 -19.26 15.87 -13.41
CA GLY A 27 -18.03 15.59 -14.17
C GLY A 27 -17.25 14.37 -13.71
N ALA A 28 -17.18 14.11 -12.40
CA ALA A 28 -16.51 12.93 -11.86
C ALA A 28 -17.22 11.62 -12.29
N LEU A 29 -18.57 11.61 -12.28
CA LEU A 29 -19.34 10.44 -12.73
C LEU A 29 -19.13 10.17 -14.22
N THR A 30 -19.07 11.22 -15.05
CA THR A 30 -18.77 11.07 -16.47
C THR A 30 -17.36 10.51 -16.70
N ALA A 31 -16.37 10.99 -15.95
CA ALA A 31 -14.99 10.48 -16.00
C ALA A 31 -14.94 8.99 -15.61
N LEU A 32 -15.66 8.59 -14.57
CA LEU A 32 -15.76 7.18 -14.15
C LEU A 32 -16.37 6.32 -15.25
N ILE A 33 -17.47 6.76 -15.87
CA ILE A 33 -18.13 6.00 -16.95
C ILE A 33 -17.20 5.84 -18.16
N VAL A 34 -16.53 6.93 -18.57
CA VAL A 34 -15.57 6.88 -19.68
C VAL A 34 -14.42 5.91 -19.38
N LEU A 35 -13.89 5.95 -18.16
CA LEU A 35 -12.83 5.05 -17.70
C LEU A 35 -13.29 3.58 -17.72
N VAL A 36 -14.49 3.30 -17.19
CA VAL A 36 -15.09 1.96 -17.21
C VAL A 36 -15.26 1.45 -18.63
N VAL A 37 -15.81 2.26 -19.54
CA VAL A 37 -16.00 1.89 -20.95
C VAL A 37 -14.65 1.62 -21.63
N ALA A 38 -13.66 2.48 -21.41
CA ALA A 38 -12.33 2.31 -22.00
C ALA A 38 -11.66 1.00 -21.51
N LEU A 39 -11.67 0.73 -20.20
CA LEU A 39 -11.09 -0.48 -19.64
C LEU A 39 -11.82 -1.75 -20.04
N SER A 40 -13.16 -1.68 -20.20
CA SER A 40 -13.98 -2.79 -20.71
C SER A 40 -13.65 -3.15 -22.16
N ALA A 41 -13.26 -2.16 -22.97
CA ALA A 41 -12.83 -2.39 -24.34
C ALA A 41 -11.39 -2.93 -24.43
N LEU A 42 -10.55 -2.66 -23.44
CA LEU A 42 -9.13 -3.03 -23.40
C LEU A 42 -8.87 -4.37 -22.70
N SER A 43 -9.75 -4.81 -21.78
CA SER A 43 -9.60 -6.07 -21.04
C SER A 43 -10.94 -6.81 -20.94
N GLY A 44 -10.96 -8.06 -21.39
CA GLY A 44 -12.13 -8.95 -21.27
C GLY A 44 -12.48 -9.31 -19.82
N ASP A 45 -11.49 -9.28 -18.93
CA ASP A 45 -11.65 -9.62 -17.50
C ASP A 45 -12.22 -8.45 -16.67
N PHE A 46 -12.29 -7.24 -17.25
CA PHE A 46 -12.64 -6.03 -16.49
C PHE A 46 -14.09 -6.05 -15.97
N LEU A 47 -15.07 -6.48 -16.77
CA LEU A 47 -16.50 -6.51 -16.40
C LEU A 47 -16.95 -7.81 -15.73
N THR A 48 -16.04 -8.69 -15.35
CA THR A 48 -16.41 -9.88 -14.59
C THR A 48 -16.96 -9.52 -13.22
N THR A 49 -17.91 -10.29 -12.70
CA THR A 49 -18.52 -10.03 -11.37
C THR A 49 -17.45 -10.01 -10.29
N ASP A 50 -16.49 -10.94 -10.34
CA ASP A 50 -15.43 -11.05 -9.35
C ASP A 50 -14.51 -9.83 -9.38
N ASN A 51 -14.15 -9.34 -10.56
CA ASN A 51 -13.35 -8.13 -10.67
C ASN A 51 -14.10 -6.87 -10.21
N LEU A 52 -15.39 -6.74 -10.48
CA LEU A 52 -16.19 -5.61 -9.99
C LEU A 52 -16.30 -5.61 -8.45
N LEU A 53 -16.50 -6.78 -7.84
CA LEU A 53 -16.46 -6.92 -6.37
C LEU A 53 -15.08 -6.58 -5.82
N ASN A 54 -14.02 -7.03 -6.50
CA ASN A 54 -12.64 -6.74 -6.15
C ASN A 54 -12.33 -5.23 -6.20
N ILE A 55 -12.77 -4.52 -7.24
CA ILE A 55 -12.70 -3.04 -7.31
C ILE A 55 -13.38 -2.41 -6.08
N GLY A 56 -14.55 -2.91 -5.69
CA GLY A 56 -15.25 -2.46 -4.49
C GLY A 56 -14.43 -2.65 -3.20
N VAL A 57 -13.80 -3.82 -3.04
CA VAL A 57 -12.92 -4.13 -1.89
C VAL A 57 -11.69 -3.22 -1.88
N GLN A 58 -11.07 -2.99 -3.04
CA GLN A 58 -9.91 -2.11 -3.17
C GLN A 58 -10.28 -0.64 -2.87
N ALA A 59 -11.46 -0.20 -3.29
CA ALA A 59 -11.95 1.15 -3.00
C ALA A 59 -12.30 1.37 -1.53
N ALA A 60 -12.67 0.32 -0.78
CA ALA A 60 -13.34 0.45 0.51
C ALA A 60 -12.53 1.26 1.54
N VAL A 61 -11.27 0.92 1.75
CA VAL A 61 -10.42 1.58 2.75
C VAL A 61 -10.19 3.05 2.39
N THR A 62 -9.78 3.31 1.13
CA THR A 62 -9.54 4.67 0.63
C THR A 62 -10.82 5.52 0.66
N ALA A 63 -11.98 4.95 0.32
CA ALA A 63 -13.25 5.65 0.36
C ALA A 63 -13.66 6.02 1.80
N ILE A 64 -13.48 5.10 2.78
CA ILE A 64 -13.79 5.38 4.18
C ILE A 64 -12.90 6.51 4.71
N LEU A 65 -11.59 6.48 4.44
CA LEU A 65 -10.66 7.57 4.78
C LEU A 65 -11.11 8.88 4.12
N ALA A 66 -11.41 8.84 2.81
CA ALA A 66 -11.82 10.00 2.04
C ALA A 66 -13.11 10.63 2.55
N PHE A 67 -14.08 9.86 3.07
CA PHE A 67 -15.28 10.42 3.72
C PHE A 67 -14.91 11.25 4.97
N GLY A 68 -13.96 10.77 5.80
CA GLY A 68 -13.43 11.52 6.94
C GLY A 68 -12.72 12.80 6.50
N VAL A 69 -11.86 12.70 5.51
CA VAL A 69 -11.13 13.84 4.91
C VAL A 69 -12.09 14.85 4.26
N THR A 70 -13.25 14.40 3.74
CA THR A 70 -14.26 15.31 3.18
C THR A 70 -14.76 16.31 4.22
N PHE A 71 -15.00 15.89 5.48
CA PHE A 71 -15.40 16.81 6.54
C PHE A 71 -14.38 17.89 6.78
N VAL A 72 -13.10 17.51 6.77
CA VAL A 72 -11.98 18.41 7.00
C VAL A 72 -11.84 19.40 5.83
N ILE A 73 -11.83 18.90 4.59
CA ILE A 73 -11.68 19.75 3.38
C ILE A 73 -12.87 20.70 3.23
N VAL A 74 -14.11 20.24 3.44
CA VAL A 74 -15.29 21.11 3.39
C VAL A 74 -15.21 22.24 4.42
N SER A 75 -14.54 22.03 5.57
CA SER A 75 -14.30 23.06 6.59
C SER A 75 -13.00 23.87 6.37
N ALA A 76 -12.42 23.85 5.16
CA ALA A 76 -11.17 24.51 4.79
C ALA A 76 -9.94 24.05 5.59
N GLY A 77 -9.91 22.77 5.98
CA GLY A 77 -8.77 22.10 6.64
C GLY A 77 -8.11 21.08 5.73
N ILE A 78 -6.99 20.54 6.19
CA ILE A 78 -6.29 19.39 5.58
C ILE A 78 -5.95 18.41 6.72
N ASP A 79 -6.09 17.12 6.48
CA ASP A 79 -5.71 16.07 7.43
C ASP A 79 -4.82 15.05 6.73
N LEU A 80 -3.52 15.12 7.01
CA LEU A 80 -2.51 14.19 6.51
C LEU A 80 -2.28 12.99 7.43
N SER A 81 -2.93 12.97 8.61
CA SER A 81 -2.67 11.93 9.60
C SER A 81 -3.53 10.68 9.42
N VAL A 82 -4.54 10.71 8.55
CA VAL A 82 -5.58 9.67 8.48
C VAL A 82 -5.03 8.26 8.20
N GLY A 83 -3.99 8.11 7.36
CA GLY A 83 -3.34 6.83 7.08
C GLY A 83 -2.61 6.29 8.32
N SER A 84 -1.79 7.11 8.95
CA SER A 84 -1.05 6.73 10.16
C SER A 84 -1.97 6.49 11.37
N VAL A 85 -3.06 7.26 11.51
CA VAL A 85 -4.09 7.04 12.53
C VAL A 85 -4.80 5.71 12.28
N ALA A 86 -5.10 5.34 11.03
CA ALA A 86 -5.66 4.04 10.69
C ALA A 86 -4.74 2.88 11.09
N ALA A 87 -3.42 3.00 10.83
CA ALA A 87 -2.44 2.03 11.28
C ALA A 87 -2.38 1.94 12.81
N LEU A 88 -2.31 3.08 13.51
CA LEU A 88 -2.25 3.11 14.98
C LEU A 88 -3.49 2.49 15.62
N THR A 89 -4.68 2.79 15.13
CA THR A 89 -5.94 2.27 15.68
C THR A 89 -6.03 0.76 15.55
N SER A 90 -5.65 0.20 14.39
CA SER A 90 -5.60 -1.25 14.20
C SER A 90 -4.53 -1.92 15.06
N THR A 91 -3.36 -1.28 15.23
CA THR A 91 -2.28 -1.76 16.09
C THR A 91 -2.71 -1.78 17.55
N VAL A 92 -3.34 -0.71 18.06
CA VAL A 92 -3.87 -0.65 19.44
C VAL A 92 -4.92 -1.72 19.66
N LEU A 93 -5.87 -1.92 18.73
CA LEU A 93 -6.88 -2.97 18.82
C LEU A 93 -6.21 -4.36 18.89
N ALA A 94 -5.35 -4.66 17.93
CA ALA A 94 -4.69 -5.97 17.85
C ALA A 94 -3.83 -6.25 19.09
N TRP A 95 -3.01 -5.30 19.50
CA TRP A 95 -2.17 -5.40 20.70
C TRP A 95 -2.98 -5.62 21.97
N SER A 96 -4.05 -4.84 22.15
CA SER A 96 -4.93 -4.95 23.32
C SER A 96 -5.59 -6.32 23.40
N ALA A 97 -6.09 -6.85 22.28
CA ALA A 97 -6.78 -8.12 22.26
C ALA A 97 -5.85 -9.34 22.35
N THR A 98 -4.69 -9.31 21.68
CA THR A 98 -3.85 -10.51 21.52
C THR A 98 -2.68 -10.58 22.49
N GLN A 99 -2.12 -9.44 22.89
CA GLN A 99 -0.94 -9.39 23.78
C GLN A 99 -1.29 -8.99 25.21
N SER A 100 -2.32 -8.13 25.40
CA SER A 100 -2.73 -7.67 26.75
C SER A 100 -3.90 -8.45 27.32
N GLY A 101 -4.49 -9.39 26.56
CA GLY A 101 -5.61 -10.23 27.01
C GLY A 101 -6.93 -9.48 27.27
N ILE A 102 -7.06 -8.26 26.75
CA ILE A 102 -8.28 -7.46 26.90
C ILE A 102 -9.40 -8.07 26.04
N PRO A 103 -10.65 -8.17 26.55
CA PRO A 103 -11.78 -8.64 25.75
C PRO A 103 -11.90 -7.89 24.42
N VAL A 104 -12.11 -8.61 23.33
CA VAL A 104 -12.08 -8.05 21.96
C VAL A 104 -13.03 -6.87 21.78
N ALA A 105 -14.24 -6.92 22.38
CA ALA A 105 -15.19 -5.80 22.34
C ALA A 105 -14.60 -4.51 22.94
N LEU A 106 -13.87 -4.62 24.04
CA LEU A 106 -13.19 -3.48 24.66
C LEU A 106 -11.97 -3.04 23.83
N ALA A 107 -11.23 -3.97 23.24
CA ALA A 107 -10.14 -3.66 22.34
C ALA A 107 -10.61 -2.87 21.09
N VAL A 108 -11.80 -3.21 20.54
CA VAL A 108 -12.42 -2.43 19.45
C VAL A 108 -12.75 -1.00 19.93
N VAL A 109 -13.30 -0.85 21.13
CA VAL A 109 -13.58 0.49 21.71
C VAL A 109 -12.28 1.28 21.89
N LEU A 110 -11.22 0.64 22.36
CA LEU A 110 -9.89 1.27 22.51
C LEU A 110 -9.30 1.70 21.15
N GLY A 111 -9.41 0.85 20.13
CA GLY A 111 -8.99 1.20 18.77
C GLY A 111 -9.77 2.40 18.22
N LEU A 112 -11.09 2.38 18.29
CA LEU A 112 -11.94 3.50 17.88
C LEU A 112 -11.65 4.76 18.71
N GLY A 113 -11.49 4.60 20.02
CA GLY A 113 -11.12 5.68 20.94
C GLY A 113 -9.79 6.33 20.61
N THR A 114 -8.80 5.54 20.14
CA THR A 114 -7.50 6.04 19.67
C THR A 114 -7.65 6.98 18.48
N GLY A 115 -8.48 6.62 17.50
CA GLY A 115 -8.75 7.50 16.35
C GLY A 115 -9.46 8.78 16.75
N VAL A 116 -10.46 8.70 17.65
CA VAL A 116 -11.12 9.89 18.21
C VAL A 116 -10.12 10.78 18.95
N ALA A 117 -9.25 10.19 19.78
CA ALA A 117 -8.24 10.93 20.54
C ALA A 117 -7.25 11.65 19.62
N ALA A 118 -6.74 10.96 18.60
CA ALA A 118 -5.85 11.56 17.60
C ALA A 118 -6.51 12.74 16.88
N GLY A 119 -7.78 12.55 16.44
CA GLY A 119 -8.57 13.62 15.83
C GLY A 119 -8.83 14.79 16.78
N LEU A 120 -9.16 14.54 18.05
CA LEU A 120 -9.33 15.59 19.05
C LEU A 120 -8.03 16.36 19.32
N VAL A 121 -6.89 15.68 19.35
CA VAL A 121 -5.57 16.35 19.47
C VAL A 121 -5.31 17.26 18.28
N ASN A 122 -5.51 16.78 17.04
CA ASN A 122 -5.43 17.61 15.84
C ASN A 122 -6.35 18.83 15.93
N GLY A 123 -7.64 18.59 16.22
CA GLY A 123 -8.61 19.65 16.35
C GLY A 123 -8.27 20.67 17.45
N PHE A 124 -7.70 20.22 18.56
CA PHE A 124 -7.25 21.10 19.66
C PHE A 124 -6.06 21.97 19.23
N LEU A 125 -5.03 21.38 18.63
CA LEU A 125 -3.85 22.09 18.15
C LEU A 125 -4.23 23.15 17.11
N ILE A 126 -5.18 22.84 16.21
CA ILE A 126 -5.65 23.76 15.17
C ILE A 126 -6.56 24.84 15.76
N ALA A 127 -7.57 24.47 16.55
CA ALA A 127 -8.60 25.40 17.00
C ALA A 127 -8.15 26.29 18.17
N TYR A 128 -7.34 25.76 19.08
CA TYR A 128 -6.90 26.45 20.29
C TYR A 128 -5.40 26.83 20.21
N GLY A 129 -4.56 25.92 19.70
CA GLY A 129 -3.13 26.15 19.48
C GLY A 129 -2.85 27.07 18.28
N LYS A 130 -3.84 27.30 17.41
CA LYS A 130 -3.74 28.12 16.18
C LYS A 130 -2.66 27.63 15.21
N LEU A 131 -2.31 26.35 15.26
CA LEU A 131 -1.41 25.76 14.28
C LEU A 131 -2.10 25.66 12.92
N PRO A 132 -1.38 25.91 11.82
CA PRO A 132 -1.88 25.59 10.49
C PRO A 132 -2.29 24.11 10.41
N PRO A 133 -3.45 23.77 9.82
CA PRO A 133 -3.94 22.39 9.74
C PRO A 133 -2.92 21.40 9.18
N PHE A 134 -2.22 21.79 8.10
CA PHE A 134 -1.17 20.99 7.49
C PHE A 134 -0.05 20.62 8.49
N ILE A 135 0.43 21.59 9.28
CA ILE A 135 1.53 21.36 10.25
C ILE A 135 1.06 20.44 11.39
N ALA A 136 -0.13 20.68 11.93
CA ALA A 136 -0.66 19.90 13.04
C ALA A 136 -0.87 18.42 12.63
N THR A 137 -1.45 18.18 11.45
CA THR A 137 -1.75 16.83 10.98
C THR A 137 -0.50 16.11 10.45
N LEU A 138 0.49 16.82 9.91
CA LEU A 138 1.80 16.26 9.57
C LEU A 138 2.56 15.81 10.85
N ALA A 139 2.50 16.59 11.92
CA ALA A 139 3.07 16.19 13.20
C ALA A 139 2.35 14.93 13.75
N MET A 140 1.01 14.89 13.67
CA MET A 140 0.23 13.73 14.09
C MET A 140 0.51 12.49 13.23
N LEU A 141 0.73 12.65 11.91
CA LEU A 141 1.17 11.56 11.03
C LEU A 141 2.42 10.87 11.59
N SER A 142 3.45 11.68 11.94
CA SER A 142 4.71 11.16 12.49
C SER A 142 4.52 10.54 13.89
N VAL A 143 3.72 11.17 14.76
CA VAL A 143 3.43 10.65 16.11
C VAL A 143 2.65 9.35 16.03
N ALA A 144 1.57 9.28 15.24
CA ALA A 144 0.77 8.08 15.11
C ALA A 144 1.57 6.92 14.49
N ARG A 145 2.39 7.19 13.47
CA ARG A 145 3.28 6.18 12.86
C ARG A 145 4.31 5.69 13.88
N GLY A 146 4.96 6.59 14.61
CA GLY A 146 5.93 6.24 15.66
C GLY A 146 5.30 5.41 16.78
N LEU A 147 4.12 5.80 17.28
CA LEU A 147 3.40 5.02 18.30
C LEU A 147 3.00 3.63 17.81
N SER A 148 2.56 3.51 16.56
CA SER A 148 2.24 2.21 15.96
C SER A 148 3.46 1.29 15.96
N LEU A 149 4.62 1.80 15.57
CA LEU A 149 5.89 1.06 15.60
C LEU A 149 6.34 0.71 17.02
N VAL A 150 6.21 1.63 17.98
CA VAL A 150 6.58 1.40 19.40
C VAL A 150 5.70 0.31 20.01
N ILE A 151 4.37 0.38 19.83
CA ILE A 151 3.43 -0.59 20.40
C ILE A 151 3.63 -1.98 19.80
N SER A 152 3.88 -2.05 18.49
CA SER A 152 4.08 -3.33 17.78
C SER A 152 5.51 -3.89 17.90
N GLY A 153 6.47 -3.10 18.39
CA GLY A 153 7.89 -3.43 18.29
C GLY A 153 8.39 -3.47 16.84
N GLY A 154 7.72 -2.76 15.93
CA GLY A 154 8.00 -2.77 14.49
C GLY A 154 7.52 -4.04 13.76
N VAL A 155 6.86 -4.97 14.45
CA VAL A 155 6.41 -6.26 13.90
C VAL A 155 4.89 -6.25 13.70
N PRO A 156 4.35 -6.84 12.63
CA PRO A 156 2.92 -7.04 12.47
C PRO A 156 2.31 -7.84 13.63
N ILE A 157 1.14 -7.43 14.10
CA ILE A 157 0.41 -8.11 15.18
C ILE A 157 -0.77 -8.87 14.56
N PRO A 158 -0.93 -10.19 14.83
CA PRO A 158 -2.08 -10.95 14.36
C PRO A 158 -3.40 -10.29 14.78
N PHE A 159 -4.35 -10.22 13.86
CA PHE A 159 -5.64 -9.60 14.14
C PHE A 159 -6.59 -10.63 14.78
N PRO A 160 -7.45 -10.24 15.76
CA PRO A 160 -8.35 -11.17 16.43
C PRO A 160 -9.35 -11.81 15.45
N ASP A 161 -9.50 -13.14 15.47
CA ASP A 161 -10.36 -13.89 14.55
C ASP A 161 -11.82 -13.37 14.56
N SER A 162 -12.35 -13.00 15.73
CA SER A 162 -13.71 -12.46 15.87
C SER A 162 -13.96 -11.13 15.14
N VAL A 163 -12.92 -10.36 14.86
CA VAL A 163 -13.00 -9.09 14.10
C VAL A 163 -12.53 -9.27 12.65
N SER A 164 -11.71 -10.30 12.38
CA SER A 164 -11.20 -10.61 11.05
C SER A 164 -12.30 -10.89 10.03
N HIS A 165 -13.50 -11.31 10.48
CA HIS A 165 -14.69 -11.46 9.61
C HIS A 165 -15.12 -10.16 8.90
N LEU A 166 -14.69 -9.00 9.37
CA LEU A 166 -14.88 -7.74 8.63
C LEU A 166 -14.09 -7.67 7.33
N GLY A 167 -13.10 -8.53 7.14
CA GLY A 167 -12.35 -8.70 5.89
C GLY A 167 -12.91 -9.75 4.93
N ASP A 168 -13.88 -10.58 5.39
CA ASP A 168 -14.43 -11.73 4.67
C ASP A 168 -15.59 -11.37 3.71
N ASN A 169 -16.14 -12.40 3.05
CA ASN A 169 -17.32 -12.29 2.22
C ASN A 169 -18.55 -12.83 2.96
N LEU A 170 -19.59 -12.03 3.12
CA LEU A 170 -20.89 -12.44 3.66
C LEU A 170 -21.58 -13.39 2.66
N GLY A 171 -21.96 -14.58 3.15
CA GLY A 171 -22.60 -15.59 2.29
C GLY A 171 -21.72 -16.06 1.13
N GLY A 172 -20.40 -15.88 1.20
CA GLY A 172 -19.43 -16.28 0.17
C GLY A 172 -19.39 -15.40 -1.09
N ARG A 173 -20.22 -14.34 -1.15
CA ARG A 173 -20.32 -13.49 -2.36
C ARG A 173 -20.14 -12.00 -2.10
N LEU A 174 -20.72 -11.45 -1.04
CA LEU A 174 -20.73 -10.01 -0.80
C LEU A 174 -19.60 -9.61 0.16
N PRO A 175 -18.59 -8.85 -0.29
CA PRO A 175 -17.48 -8.45 0.58
C PRO A 175 -17.96 -7.50 1.70
N VAL A 176 -17.67 -7.86 2.96
CA VAL A 176 -18.00 -7.03 4.13
C VAL A 176 -17.35 -5.65 4.07
N PRO A 177 -16.09 -5.49 3.59
CA PRO A 177 -15.49 -4.16 3.41
C PRO A 177 -16.34 -3.22 2.55
N VAL A 178 -17.01 -3.73 1.51
CA VAL A 178 -17.90 -2.94 0.66
C VAL A 178 -19.15 -2.50 1.40
N LEU A 179 -19.71 -3.38 2.25
CA LEU A 179 -20.86 -3.02 3.10
C LEU A 179 -20.49 -1.92 4.10
N VAL A 180 -19.34 -2.05 4.76
CA VAL A 180 -18.84 -1.03 5.70
C VAL A 180 -18.63 0.30 4.97
N MET A 181 -18.01 0.29 3.77
CA MET A 181 -17.84 1.48 2.93
C MET A 181 -19.18 2.16 2.63
N VAL A 182 -20.20 1.41 2.24
CA VAL A 182 -21.53 1.95 1.92
C VAL A 182 -22.18 2.55 3.18
N VAL A 183 -22.12 1.86 4.32
CA VAL A 183 -22.64 2.37 5.60
C VAL A 183 -21.93 3.66 6.00
N MET A 184 -20.61 3.70 5.94
CA MET A 184 -19.82 4.90 6.25
C MET A 184 -20.10 6.04 5.27
N GLY A 185 -20.28 5.74 3.99
CA GLY A 185 -20.67 6.72 2.97
C GLY A 185 -22.06 7.32 3.22
N LEU A 186 -23.05 6.49 3.58
CA LEU A 186 -24.38 6.96 3.97
C LEU A 186 -24.34 7.81 5.24
N LEU A 187 -23.55 7.40 6.25
CA LEU A 187 -23.32 8.17 7.47
C LEU A 187 -22.67 9.53 7.16
N ALA A 188 -21.67 9.55 6.31
CA ALA A 188 -21.03 10.79 5.87
C ALA A 188 -22.01 11.72 5.13
N ALA A 189 -22.84 11.16 4.25
CA ALA A 189 -23.88 11.89 3.53
C ALA A 189 -24.93 12.46 4.50
N LEU A 190 -25.33 11.69 5.50
CA LEU A 190 -26.26 12.12 6.54
C LEU A 190 -25.66 13.26 7.38
N ILE A 191 -24.42 13.11 7.83
CA ILE A 191 -23.72 14.14 8.63
C ILE A 191 -23.64 15.44 7.84
N LEU A 192 -23.12 15.40 6.61
CA LEU A 192 -22.97 16.60 5.77
C LEU A 192 -24.31 17.23 5.38
N GLY A 193 -25.31 16.43 5.00
CA GLY A 193 -26.56 16.91 4.42
C GLY A 193 -27.64 17.28 5.42
N ARG A 194 -27.69 16.62 6.59
CA ARG A 194 -28.84 16.72 7.50
C ARG A 194 -28.52 17.27 8.89
N THR A 195 -27.24 17.27 9.33
CA THR A 195 -26.88 17.66 10.70
C THR A 195 -26.50 19.15 10.81
N TYR A 196 -26.55 19.65 12.05
CA TYR A 196 -26.02 20.98 12.39
C TYR A 196 -24.51 21.06 12.12
N ILE A 197 -23.76 19.98 12.45
CA ILE A 197 -22.31 19.89 12.25
C ILE A 197 -21.98 20.04 10.76
N GLY A 198 -22.69 19.33 9.88
CA GLY A 198 -22.49 19.45 8.43
C GLY A 198 -22.72 20.85 7.89
N ARG A 199 -23.85 21.48 8.29
CA ARG A 199 -24.11 22.86 7.88
C ARG A 199 -23.05 23.85 8.37
N SER A 200 -22.56 23.67 9.59
CA SER A 200 -21.47 24.50 10.13
C SER A 200 -20.14 24.29 9.41
N MET A 201 -19.84 23.05 8.93
CA MET A 201 -18.66 22.79 8.09
C MET A 201 -18.66 23.63 6.81
N TYR A 202 -19.78 23.66 6.08
CA TYR A 202 -19.93 24.48 4.87
C TYR A 202 -19.82 25.99 5.17
N ALA A 203 -20.42 26.45 6.27
CA ALA A 203 -20.35 27.85 6.67
C ALA A 203 -18.92 28.28 7.02
N ILE A 204 -18.21 27.46 7.82
CA ILE A 204 -16.81 27.72 8.22
C ILE A 204 -15.89 27.69 7.00
N GLY A 205 -16.04 26.69 6.13
CA GLY A 205 -15.22 26.56 4.94
C GLY A 205 -15.51 27.63 3.87
N GLY A 206 -16.73 28.18 3.86
CA GLY A 206 -17.07 29.29 2.96
C GLY A 206 -16.44 30.62 3.39
N ASN A 207 -16.60 30.97 4.68
CA ASN A 207 -15.93 32.11 5.31
C ASN A 207 -15.96 31.96 6.83
N GLU A 208 -14.81 31.60 7.40
CA GLU A 208 -14.67 31.35 8.84
C GLU A 208 -15.00 32.56 9.70
N GLU A 209 -14.60 33.75 9.26
CA GLU A 209 -14.85 34.99 10.00
C GLU A 209 -16.35 35.34 10.01
N ALA A 210 -17.00 35.25 8.85
CA ALA A 210 -18.45 35.47 8.76
C ALA A 210 -19.22 34.44 9.61
N ALA A 211 -18.81 33.18 9.59
CA ALA A 211 -19.38 32.13 10.41
C ALA A 211 -19.22 32.44 11.91
N ARG A 212 -18.07 32.92 12.34
CA ARG A 212 -17.78 33.36 13.71
C ARG A 212 -18.68 34.52 14.13
N LEU A 213 -18.78 35.53 13.28
CA LEU A 213 -19.61 36.72 13.53
C LEU A 213 -21.10 36.35 13.57
N SER A 214 -21.52 35.31 12.86
CA SER A 214 -22.90 34.79 12.91
C SER A 214 -23.17 33.93 14.15
N GLY A 215 -22.25 33.86 15.12
CA GLY A 215 -22.43 33.16 16.40
C GLY A 215 -22.05 31.68 16.38
N LEU A 216 -21.46 31.14 15.29
CA LEU A 216 -20.98 29.76 15.26
C LEU A 216 -19.77 29.60 16.20
N ARG A 217 -19.77 28.52 16.99
CA ARG A 217 -18.66 28.16 17.87
C ARG A 217 -17.56 27.45 17.08
N VAL A 218 -16.86 28.18 16.19
CA VAL A 218 -15.89 27.64 15.24
C VAL A 218 -14.90 26.67 15.89
N LYS A 219 -14.32 27.01 17.05
CA LYS A 219 -13.35 26.15 17.74
C LYS A 219 -13.92 24.76 18.08
N ARG A 220 -15.16 24.69 18.59
CA ARG A 220 -15.83 23.43 18.93
C ARG A 220 -16.17 22.63 17.66
N GLN A 221 -16.55 23.33 16.59
CA GLN A 221 -16.85 22.69 15.32
C GLN A 221 -15.58 22.07 14.70
N LYS A 222 -14.44 22.78 14.73
CA LYS A 222 -13.15 22.23 14.28
C LYS A 222 -12.77 20.97 15.09
N LEU A 223 -12.91 20.98 16.42
CA LEU A 223 -12.72 19.77 17.23
C LEU A 223 -13.58 18.59 16.75
N ALA A 224 -14.88 18.83 16.53
CA ALA A 224 -15.80 17.78 16.07
C ALA A 224 -15.43 17.27 14.65
N VAL A 225 -15.00 18.14 13.76
CA VAL A 225 -14.59 17.79 12.40
C VAL A 225 -13.39 16.83 12.40
N TYR A 226 -12.33 17.17 13.13
CA TYR A 226 -11.14 16.32 13.21
C TYR A 226 -11.40 15.04 14.02
N ALA A 227 -12.25 15.08 15.06
CA ALA A 227 -12.67 13.88 15.78
C ALA A 227 -13.43 12.92 14.85
N LEU A 228 -14.34 13.43 14.01
CA LEU A 228 -15.03 12.63 12.99
C LEU A 228 -14.05 12.04 11.97
N SER A 229 -13.08 12.82 11.48
CA SER A 229 -12.00 12.31 10.61
C SER A 229 -11.27 11.13 11.28
N GLY A 230 -10.92 11.27 12.56
CA GLY A 230 -10.30 10.20 13.35
C GLY A 230 -11.17 8.94 13.52
N VAL A 231 -12.50 9.08 13.67
CA VAL A 231 -13.42 7.92 13.68
C VAL A 231 -13.39 7.18 12.36
N PHE A 232 -13.47 7.89 11.23
CA PHE A 232 -13.44 7.28 9.91
C PHE A 232 -12.07 6.62 9.63
N ALA A 233 -10.99 7.25 10.05
CA ALA A 233 -9.65 6.66 9.98
C ALA A 233 -9.56 5.37 10.81
N ALA A 234 -10.14 5.33 12.01
CA ALA A 234 -10.17 4.14 12.85
C ALA A 234 -10.94 2.99 12.19
N VAL A 235 -12.12 3.25 11.65
CA VAL A 235 -12.91 2.24 10.94
C VAL A 235 -12.14 1.72 9.71
N ALA A 236 -11.52 2.60 8.95
CA ALA A 236 -10.70 2.22 7.80
C ALA A 236 -9.52 1.31 8.21
N GLY A 237 -8.84 1.64 9.32
CA GLY A 237 -7.75 0.84 9.88
C GLY A 237 -8.20 -0.55 10.32
N ILE A 238 -9.36 -0.65 10.99
CA ILE A 238 -9.95 -1.93 11.41
C ILE A 238 -10.30 -2.79 10.19
N VAL A 239 -10.95 -2.21 9.17
CA VAL A 239 -11.28 -2.92 7.92
C VAL A 239 -10.02 -3.39 7.20
N LEU A 240 -8.99 -2.56 7.14
CA LEU A 240 -7.73 -2.91 6.51
C LEU A 240 -7.03 -4.06 7.23
N ALA A 241 -6.90 -3.99 8.56
CA ALA A 241 -6.28 -5.04 9.36
C ALA A 241 -7.08 -6.36 9.33
N ALA A 242 -8.41 -6.30 9.34
CA ALA A 242 -9.28 -7.46 9.17
C ALA A 242 -9.04 -8.13 7.80
N ARG A 243 -8.92 -7.34 6.74
CA ARG A 243 -8.63 -7.84 5.39
C ARG A 243 -7.26 -8.50 5.28
N LEU A 244 -6.24 -7.95 5.94
CA LEU A 244 -4.88 -8.50 5.97
C LEU A 244 -4.72 -9.64 7.00
N GLY A 245 -5.65 -9.82 7.93
CA GLY A 245 -5.51 -10.76 9.05
C GLY A 245 -4.45 -10.35 10.08
N SER A 246 -3.90 -9.16 9.95
CA SER A 246 -2.87 -8.61 10.82
C SER A 246 -2.89 -7.08 10.83
N ALA A 247 -2.60 -6.47 11.97
CA ALA A 247 -2.36 -5.05 12.09
C ALA A 247 -0.91 -4.75 11.70
N GLN A 248 -0.73 -4.06 10.60
CA GLN A 248 0.57 -3.68 10.06
C GLN A 248 0.94 -2.28 10.55
N PRO A 249 2.04 -2.07 11.27
CA PRO A 249 2.39 -0.75 11.83
C PRO A 249 2.69 0.30 10.75
N GLN A 250 3.05 -0.13 9.55
CA GLN A 250 3.31 0.73 8.40
C GLN A 250 2.15 0.73 7.38
N ALA A 251 0.99 0.15 7.71
CA ALA A 251 -0.17 0.13 6.82
C ALA A 251 -0.64 1.54 6.45
N ALA A 252 -1.33 1.62 5.33
CA ALA A 252 -1.96 2.83 4.79
C ALA A 252 -0.98 4.01 4.64
N ASP A 253 0.31 3.75 4.38
CA ASP A 253 1.27 4.79 4.02
C ASP A 253 0.92 5.35 2.64
N GLY A 254 0.84 6.68 2.51
CA GLY A 254 0.40 7.34 1.28
C GLY A 254 -1.12 7.38 1.05
N TYR A 255 -1.93 6.68 1.83
CA TYR A 255 -3.40 6.67 1.67
C TYR A 255 -4.05 8.00 2.01
N GLU A 256 -3.40 8.85 2.80
CA GLU A 256 -3.83 10.23 3.03
C GLU A 256 -3.87 11.04 1.73
N LEU A 257 -2.89 10.84 0.84
CA LEU A 257 -2.83 11.50 -0.47
C LEU A 257 -3.93 10.97 -1.39
N ASP A 258 -4.15 9.67 -1.41
CA ASP A 258 -5.25 9.06 -2.16
C ASP A 258 -6.62 9.53 -1.68
N ALA A 259 -6.81 9.64 -0.35
CA ALA A 259 -8.05 10.13 0.23
C ALA A 259 -8.31 11.59 -0.17
N ILE A 260 -7.30 12.46 -0.10
CA ILE A 260 -7.41 13.85 -0.56
C ILE A 260 -7.72 13.89 -2.07
N ALA A 261 -7.01 13.09 -2.87
CA ALA A 261 -7.24 13.00 -4.30
C ALA A 261 -8.68 12.58 -4.62
N ALA A 262 -9.20 11.54 -3.94
CA ALA A 262 -10.58 11.10 -4.10
C ALA A 262 -11.59 12.21 -3.79
N VAL A 263 -11.36 12.99 -2.75
CA VAL A 263 -12.21 14.12 -2.35
C VAL A 263 -12.20 15.22 -3.41
N VAL A 264 -11.03 15.57 -3.94
CA VAL A 264 -10.86 16.63 -4.94
C VAL A 264 -11.39 16.20 -6.31
N ILE A 265 -11.07 14.98 -6.77
CA ILE A 265 -11.61 14.39 -8.00
C ILE A 265 -13.14 14.32 -7.91
N GLY A 266 -13.67 14.01 -6.71
CA GLY A 266 -15.09 14.00 -6.40
C GLY A 266 -15.77 15.38 -6.41
N GLY A 267 -15.01 16.47 -6.61
CA GLY A 267 -15.49 17.83 -6.80
C GLY A 267 -15.60 18.66 -5.52
N ALA A 268 -14.95 18.25 -4.42
CA ALA A 268 -14.78 19.12 -3.27
C ALA A 268 -13.64 20.12 -3.52
N SER A 269 -13.79 21.33 -2.97
CA SER A 269 -12.79 22.40 -3.11
C SER A 269 -11.81 22.40 -1.94
N LEU A 270 -10.52 22.40 -2.21
CA LEU A 270 -9.47 22.57 -1.20
C LEU A 270 -9.54 23.90 -0.46
N ALA A 271 -10.23 24.92 -1.02
CA ALA A 271 -10.49 26.16 -0.34
C ALA A 271 -11.65 26.08 0.70
N GLY A 272 -12.34 24.94 0.76
CA GLY A 272 -13.50 24.73 1.64
C GLY A 272 -14.84 25.15 1.03
N GLY A 273 -15.90 25.00 1.82
CA GLY A 273 -17.25 25.45 1.51
C GLY A 273 -18.04 24.61 0.49
N THR A 274 -17.40 23.68 -0.20
CA THR A 274 -18.03 22.83 -1.19
C THR A 274 -17.49 21.39 -1.15
N GLY A 275 -18.38 20.42 -1.35
CA GLY A 275 -18.06 18.99 -1.37
C GLY A 275 -19.29 18.16 -1.04
N LYS A 276 -19.30 16.88 -1.42
CA LYS A 276 -20.38 15.94 -1.16
C LYS A 276 -19.80 14.54 -0.97
N ALA A 277 -20.36 13.76 -0.02
CA ALA A 277 -19.95 12.37 0.18
C ALA A 277 -20.14 11.51 -1.08
N SER A 278 -21.19 11.74 -1.86
CA SER A 278 -21.42 11.04 -3.14
C SER A 278 -20.33 11.35 -4.18
N GLY A 279 -19.86 12.60 -4.24
CA GLY A 279 -18.73 12.97 -5.11
C GLY A 279 -17.44 12.27 -4.67
N THR A 280 -17.12 12.31 -3.38
CA THR A 280 -15.97 11.60 -2.80
C THR A 280 -16.00 10.10 -3.10
N PHE A 281 -17.17 9.47 -2.98
CA PHE A 281 -17.34 8.06 -3.34
C PHE A 281 -16.97 7.78 -4.80
N VAL A 282 -17.46 8.62 -5.73
CA VAL A 282 -17.11 8.50 -7.15
C VAL A 282 -15.61 8.72 -7.38
N GLY A 283 -15.00 9.69 -6.68
CA GLY A 283 -13.55 9.93 -6.75
C GLY A 283 -12.72 8.74 -6.28
N ALA A 284 -13.11 8.11 -5.17
CA ALA A 284 -12.47 6.89 -4.67
C ALA A 284 -12.63 5.71 -5.65
N LEU A 285 -13.81 5.57 -6.28
CA LEU A 285 -14.01 4.57 -7.33
C LEU A 285 -13.14 4.83 -8.56
N ILE A 286 -12.95 6.08 -8.98
CA ILE A 286 -12.07 6.41 -10.10
C ILE A 286 -10.65 5.93 -9.83
N LEU A 287 -10.11 6.19 -8.64
CA LEU A 287 -8.75 5.73 -8.27
C LEU A 287 -8.66 4.20 -8.22
N ALA A 288 -9.67 3.53 -7.64
CA ALA A 288 -9.68 2.07 -7.57
C ALA A 288 -9.81 1.41 -8.96
N VAL A 289 -10.71 1.92 -9.81
CA VAL A 289 -10.89 1.46 -11.20
C VAL A 289 -9.62 1.70 -12.01
N LEU A 290 -8.97 2.85 -11.85
CA LEU A 290 -7.72 3.16 -12.52
C LEU A 290 -6.60 2.19 -12.13
N ARG A 291 -6.40 1.95 -10.83
CA ARG A 291 -5.39 0.99 -10.35
C ARG A 291 -5.68 -0.43 -10.80
N ASN A 292 -6.92 -0.87 -10.66
CA ASN A 292 -7.33 -2.19 -11.10
C ASN A 292 -7.14 -2.36 -12.62
N GLY A 293 -7.58 -1.39 -13.41
CA GLY A 293 -7.40 -1.41 -14.86
C GLY A 293 -5.93 -1.44 -15.29
N LEU A 294 -5.09 -0.62 -14.69
CA LEU A 294 -3.64 -0.63 -14.96
C LEU A 294 -3.00 -1.98 -14.58
N ASN A 295 -3.46 -2.62 -13.50
CA ASN A 295 -3.03 -3.98 -13.13
C ASN A 295 -3.47 -5.02 -14.17
N LEU A 296 -4.74 -4.99 -14.61
CA LEU A 296 -5.25 -5.91 -15.64
C LEU A 296 -4.54 -5.74 -16.99
N LEU A 297 -4.06 -4.53 -17.28
CA LEU A 297 -3.28 -4.21 -18.48
C LEU A 297 -1.78 -4.44 -18.29
N ASN A 298 -1.35 -5.07 -17.20
CA ASN A 298 0.06 -5.38 -16.89
C ASN A 298 0.99 -4.14 -16.89
N VAL A 299 0.46 -2.96 -16.59
CA VAL A 299 1.25 -1.73 -16.46
C VAL A 299 2.10 -1.83 -15.19
N SER A 300 3.42 -1.63 -15.32
CA SER A 300 4.30 -1.73 -14.16
C SER A 300 3.93 -0.73 -13.04
N ALA A 301 4.14 -1.12 -11.79
CA ALA A 301 3.82 -0.30 -10.61
C ALA A 301 4.46 1.09 -10.65
N PHE A 302 5.65 1.23 -11.23
CA PHE A 302 6.32 2.52 -11.41
C PHE A 302 5.52 3.46 -12.31
N TRP A 303 5.02 2.99 -13.44
CA TRP A 303 4.16 3.76 -14.33
C TRP A 303 2.80 4.05 -13.72
N GLN A 304 2.26 3.13 -12.90
CA GLN A 304 1.01 3.36 -12.17
C GLN A 304 1.14 4.57 -11.24
N GLN A 305 2.25 4.72 -10.50
CA GLN A 305 2.50 5.89 -9.64
C GLN A 305 2.56 7.19 -10.45
N VAL A 306 3.24 7.18 -11.61
CA VAL A 306 3.29 8.36 -12.50
C VAL A 306 1.89 8.73 -12.98
N VAL A 307 1.11 7.77 -13.46
CA VAL A 307 -0.26 8.01 -13.95
C VAL A 307 -1.16 8.56 -12.84
N ILE A 308 -1.12 7.96 -11.65
CA ILE A 308 -1.90 8.43 -10.48
C ILE A 308 -1.49 9.85 -10.10
N GLY A 309 -0.20 10.15 -10.01
CA GLY A 309 0.32 11.48 -9.71
C GLY A 309 -0.14 12.54 -10.73
N VAL A 310 -0.10 12.21 -12.02
CA VAL A 310 -0.60 13.09 -13.10
C VAL A 310 -2.10 13.32 -12.95
N VAL A 311 -2.89 12.27 -12.69
CA VAL A 311 -4.36 12.39 -12.49
C VAL A 311 -4.67 13.30 -11.30
N ILE A 312 -3.96 13.16 -10.19
CA ILE A 312 -4.11 14.03 -9.01
C ILE A 312 -3.77 15.48 -9.36
N ALA A 313 -2.62 15.74 -9.99
CA ALA A 313 -2.19 17.07 -10.37
C ALA A 313 -3.22 17.76 -11.30
N LEU A 314 -3.73 17.03 -12.27
CA LEU A 314 -4.75 17.54 -13.20
C LEU A 314 -6.09 17.84 -12.50
N ALA A 315 -6.51 16.99 -11.56
CA ALA A 315 -7.72 17.22 -10.77
C ALA A 315 -7.63 18.52 -9.96
N VAL A 316 -6.48 18.74 -9.28
CA VAL A 316 -6.22 19.96 -8.50
C VAL A 316 -6.13 21.18 -9.41
N LEU A 317 -5.45 21.08 -10.55
CA LEU A 317 -5.35 22.18 -11.54
C LEU A 317 -6.73 22.58 -12.07
N LEU A 318 -7.57 21.60 -12.38
CA LEU A 318 -8.94 21.83 -12.83
C LEU A 318 -9.79 22.53 -11.75
N ASP A 319 -9.64 22.17 -10.49
CA ASP A 319 -10.31 22.88 -9.38
C ASP A 319 -9.84 24.34 -9.30
N ALA A 320 -8.54 24.59 -9.43
CA ALA A 320 -7.97 25.95 -9.42
C ALA A 320 -8.47 26.80 -10.61
N VAL A 321 -8.55 26.23 -11.80
CA VAL A 321 -9.07 26.91 -13.00
C VAL A 321 -10.56 27.21 -12.87
N ARG A 322 -11.35 26.25 -12.36
CA ARG A 322 -12.80 26.45 -12.11
C ARG A 322 -13.07 27.61 -11.15
N ARG A 323 -12.27 27.76 -10.11
CA ARG A 323 -12.37 28.87 -9.13
C ARG A 323 -12.08 30.20 -9.78
N LYS A 324 -11.01 30.33 -10.56
CA LYS A 324 -10.68 31.57 -11.28
C LYS A 324 -11.78 31.98 -12.28
N ALA A 325 -12.36 31.01 -12.97
CA ALA A 325 -13.46 31.26 -13.90
C ALA A 325 -14.77 31.69 -13.19
N GLY A 326 -15.01 31.17 -11.97
CA GLY A 326 -16.19 31.53 -11.16
C GLY A 326 -16.11 32.93 -10.55
N THR A 327 -14.90 33.44 -10.26
CA THR A 327 -14.69 34.81 -9.75
C THR A 327 -14.71 35.91 -10.84
N ALA A 328 -14.55 35.52 -12.10
CA ALA A 328 -14.58 36.45 -13.25
C ALA A 328 -15.96 36.54 -13.93
N ALA A 329 -16.97 35.79 -13.47
CA ALA A 329 -18.31 35.80 -14.06
C ALA A 329 -19.10 37.05 -13.64
N VAL A 330 -19.20 38.00 -14.55
CA VAL A 330 -20.19 39.07 -14.52
C VAL A 330 -21.59 38.44 -14.51
N PRO A 331 -22.54 38.87 -13.65
CA PRO A 331 -23.90 38.32 -13.67
C PRO A 331 -24.53 38.58 -15.04
N GLY A 332 -24.69 37.56 -15.85
CA GLY A 332 -25.36 37.61 -17.15
C GLY A 332 -24.72 36.85 -18.33
N ALA A 333 -23.48 36.37 -18.24
CA ALA A 333 -22.80 35.73 -19.38
C ALA A 333 -22.17 34.37 -19.05
N GLY A 334 -22.86 33.51 -18.34
CA GLY A 334 -22.37 32.18 -17.95
C GLY A 334 -23.18 31.03 -18.52
N GLY A 335 -22.98 30.68 -19.80
CA GLY A 335 -23.54 29.47 -20.39
C GLY A 335 -22.84 28.19 -19.85
N PRO A 336 -23.49 27.02 -19.92
CA PRO A 336 -23.01 25.73 -19.39
C PRO A 336 -21.74 25.19 -20.08
N ARG A 337 -21.22 25.86 -21.10
CA ARG A 337 -20.11 25.37 -21.96
C ARG A 337 -18.74 25.28 -21.27
N GLY A 338 -18.41 26.20 -20.33
CA GLY A 338 -17.10 26.18 -19.65
C GLY A 338 -16.95 25.02 -18.65
N LYS A 339 -18.04 24.63 -17.98
CA LYS A 339 -18.05 23.46 -17.06
C LYS A 339 -17.93 22.15 -17.82
N GLN A 340 -18.47 22.08 -19.02
CA GLN A 340 -18.42 20.92 -19.90
C GLN A 340 -17.02 20.68 -20.49
N ALA A 341 -16.34 21.75 -20.93
CA ALA A 341 -15.00 21.65 -21.50
C ALA A 341 -13.98 21.07 -20.50
N ALA A 342 -14.03 21.48 -19.22
CA ALA A 342 -13.13 20.98 -18.18
C ALA A 342 -13.38 19.48 -17.85
N THR A 343 -14.64 19.03 -17.92
CA THR A 343 -15.01 17.63 -17.71
C THR A 343 -14.52 16.72 -18.84
N TYR A 344 -14.70 17.17 -20.08
CA TYR A 344 -14.22 16.45 -21.26
C TYR A 344 -12.68 16.44 -21.32
N ALA A 345 -12.02 17.52 -20.87
CA ALA A 345 -10.56 17.57 -20.80
C ALA A 345 -10.01 16.54 -19.79
N LEU A 346 -10.62 16.40 -18.62
CA LEU A 346 -10.20 15.39 -17.63
C LEU A 346 -10.44 13.96 -18.18
N ALA A 347 -11.63 13.70 -18.74
CA ALA A 347 -11.94 12.40 -19.34
C ALA A 347 -10.98 12.09 -20.50
N ALA A 348 -10.72 13.07 -21.37
CA ALA A 348 -9.79 12.91 -22.49
C ALA A 348 -8.34 12.67 -22.02
N VAL A 349 -7.87 13.40 -21.01
CA VAL A 349 -6.50 13.22 -20.47
C VAL A 349 -6.34 11.85 -19.81
N VAL A 350 -7.33 11.42 -19.01
CA VAL A 350 -7.31 10.07 -18.39
C VAL A 350 -7.34 9.01 -19.47
N THR A 351 -8.17 9.18 -20.53
CA THR A 351 -8.24 8.25 -21.66
C THR A 351 -6.94 8.25 -22.46
N VAL A 352 -6.36 9.42 -22.76
CA VAL A 352 -5.08 9.54 -23.47
C VAL A 352 -3.92 8.97 -22.65
N ALA A 353 -3.92 9.19 -21.32
CA ALA A 353 -2.90 8.60 -20.43
C ALA A 353 -2.98 7.07 -20.41
N ILE A 354 -4.21 6.51 -20.40
CA ILE A 354 -4.42 5.06 -20.43
C ILE A 354 -4.09 4.50 -21.82
N VAL A 355 -4.64 5.08 -22.89
CA VAL A 355 -4.38 4.64 -24.26
C VAL A 355 -2.92 4.85 -24.65
N GLY A 356 -2.30 5.95 -24.24
CA GLY A 356 -0.87 6.19 -24.45
C GLY A 356 0.02 5.20 -23.70
N ALA A 357 -0.28 4.94 -22.42
CA ALA A 357 0.45 3.94 -21.64
C ALA A 357 0.27 2.52 -22.21
N THR A 358 -0.95 2.17 -22.65
CA THR A 358 -1.21 0.85 -23.23
C THR A 358 -0.63 0.70 -24.64
N SER A 359 -0.64 1.74 -25.47
CA SER A 359 -0.06 1.69 -26.82
C SER A 359 1.47 1.59 -26.82
N PHE A 360 2.12 2.15 -25.80
CA PHE A 360 3.58 2.04 -25.63
C PHE A 360 4.03 0.72 -24.95
N LEU A 361 3.10 0.04 -24.23
CA LEU A 361 3.43 -1.10 -23.37
C LEU A 361 2.73 -2.39 -23.79
N HIS A 362 1.85 -2.33 -24.80
CA HIS A 362 1.11 -3.48 -25.29
C HIS A 362 1.95 -4.22 -26.32
N ASP A 363 2.71 -5.19 -25.85
CA ASP A 363 3.17 -6.28 -26.68
C ASP A 363 1.95 -7.18 -26.95
N SER A 364 1.43 -7.15 -28.17
CA SER A 364 0.21 -7.83 -28.57
C SER A 364 0.41 -9.35 -28.53
N SER A 365 0.29 -9.95 -27.35
CA SER A 365 0.19 -11.40 -27.26
C SER A 365 -1.23 -11.82 -27.66
N LYS A 366 -1.32 -12.46 -28.81
CA LYS A 366 -2.47 -13.23 -29.30
C LYS A 366 -3.00 -14.11 -28.18
N ALA A 367 -4.32 -14.30 -28.13
CA ALA A 367 -4.97 -15.31 -27.29
C ALA A 367 -4.27 -16.66 -27.48
N ALA A 368 -3.39 -17.00 -26.58
CA ALA A 368 -2.60 -18.22 -26.61
C ALA A 368 -3.23 -19.22 -25.63
N THR A 369 -3.25 -20.46 -26.04
CA THR A 369 -3.54 -21.67 -25.25
C THR A 369 -2.49 -21.92 -24.14
N ASN A 370 -1.64 -20.93 -23.81
CA ASN A 370 -0.55 -21.05 -22.85
C ASN A 370 -1.07 -20.87 -21.43
N PRO A 371 -0.57 -21.63 -20.45
CA PRO A 371 -0.89 -21.42 -19.03
C PRO A 371 -0.58 -19.96 -18.61
N ARG A 372 -1.54 -19.34 -17.89
CA ARG A 372 -1.40 -17.98 -17.37
C ARG A 372 -0.97 -18.01 -15.91
N MET A 373 0.16 -17.41 -15.58
CA MET A 373 0.67 -17.38 -14.21
C MET A 373 0.92 -15.95 -13.73
N GLY A 374 0.56 -15.68 -12.46
CA GLY A 374 0.82 -14.41 -11.81
C GLY A 374 2.00 -14.52 -10.84
N LEU A 375 2.97 -13.62 -10.93
CA LEU A 375 4.06 -13.46 -9.95
C LEU A 375 3.94 -12.11 -9.25
N SER A 376 3.63 -12.12 -7.95
CA SER A 376 3.66 -10.92 -7.11
C SER A 376 4.93 -10.89 -6.27
N LEU A 377 5.79 -9.91 -6.52
CA LEU A 377 7.03 -9.67 -5.77
C LEU A 377 6.81 -8.59 -4.72
N SER A 378 7.48 -8.72 -3.57
CA SER A 378 7.39 -7.74 -2.48
C SER A 378 7.88 -6.36 -2.92
N THR A 379 8.97 -6.30 -3.68
CA THR A 379 9.51 -5.06 -4.27
C THR A 379 10.45 -5.36 -5.42
N LEU A 380 10.57 -4.43 -6.37
CA LEU A 380 11.61 -4.44 -7.40
C LEU A 380 12.72 -3.40 -7.13
N ASN A 381 12.68 -2.72 -5.99
CA ASN A 381 13.73 -1.77 -5.58
C ASN A 381 15.02 -2.47 -5.08
N ASN A 382 14.95 -3.78 -4.82
CA ASN A 382 16.09 -4.58 -4.41
C ASN A 382 16.56 -5.47 -5.58
N PRO A 383 17.86 -5.45 -5.96
CA PRO A 383 18.42 -6.25 -7.05
C PRO A 383 18.18 -7.75 -6.91
N PHE A 384 18.07 -8.27 -5.70
CA PHE A 384 17.76 -9.67 -5.42
C PHE A 384 16.41 -10.10 -6.05
N PHE A 385 15.34 -9.31 -5.86
CA PHE A 385 14.03 -9.62 -6.44
C PHE A 385 13.99 -9.39 -7.96
N VAL A 386 14.81 -8.46 -8.47
CA VAL A 386 14.99 -8.28 -9.92
C VAL A 386 15.58 -9.56 -10.55
N GLN A 387 16.50 -10.23 -9.87
CA GLN A 387 17.05 -11.51 -10.34
C GLN A 387 16.04 -12.66 -10.25
N ILE A 388 15.21 -12.74 -9.18
CA ILE A 388 14.08 -13.68 -9.10
C ILE A 388 13.15 -13.49 -10.30
N ARG A 389 12.75 -12.24 -10.57
CA ARG A 389 11.93 -11.91 -11.75
C ARG A 389 12.57 -12.40 -13.04
N SER A 390 13.84 -12.10 -13.23
CA SER A 390 14.56 -12.46 -14.47
C SER A 390 14.63 -13.98 -14.66
N GLY A 391 14.87 -14.75 -13.58
CA GLY A 391 14.86 -16.21 -13.61
C GLY A 391 13.47 -16.77 -13.92
N ALA A 392 12.43 -16.22 -13.26
CA ALA A 392 11.04 -16.62 -13.50
C ALA A 392 10.60 -16.34 -14.94
N GLN A 393 10.94 -15.16 -15.48
CA GLN A 393 10.63 -14.80 -16.87
C GLN A 393 11.39 -15.65 -17.89
N ALA A 394 12.62 -16.05 -17.58
CA ALA A 394 13.39 -16.96 -18.43
C ALA A 394 12.71 -18.34 -18.52
N GLU A 395 12.37 -18.93 -17.36
CA GLU A 395 11.70 -20.23 -17.30
C GLU A 395 10.31 -20.17 -17.96
N ALA A 396 9.54 -19.10 -17.71
CA ALA A 396 8.23 -18.93 -18.32
C ALA A 396 8.31 -18.91 -19.86
N ARG A 397 9.30 -18.20 -20.43
CA ARG A 397 9.55 -18.20 -21.89
C ARG A 397 9.93 -19.58 -22.41
N GLU A 398 10.83 -20.29 -21.71
CA GLU A 398 11.26 -21.64 -22.08
C GLU A 398 10.11 -22.65 -22.08
N ARG A 399 9.12 -22.45 -21.15
CA ARG A 399 7.94 -23.33 -20.99
C ARG A 399 6.70 -22.85 -21.78
N GLY A 400 6.76 -21.73 -22.47
CA GLY A 400 5.59 -21.17 -23.17
C GLY A 400 4.49 -20.72 -22.22
N ILE A 401 4.83 -20.13 -21.07
CA ILE A 401 3.92 -19.63 -20.05
C ILE A 401 3.72 -18.13 -20.23
N ASP A 402 2.47 -17.66 -20.14
CA ASP A 402 2.14 -16.23 -20.02
C ASP A 402 2.31 -15.79 -18.57
N LEU A 403 3.47 -15.19 -18.23
CA LEU A 403 3.82 -14.78 -16.88
C LEU A 403 3.62 -13.28 -16.70
N THR A 404 2.60 -12.91 -15.93
CA THR A 404 2.40 -11.55 -15.44
C THR A 404 3.19 -11.31 -14.17
N VAL A 405 4.03 -10.26 -14.14
CA VAL A 405 4.81 -9.89 -12.94
C VAL A 405 4.35 -8.56 -12.39
N THR A 406 4.03 -8.52 -11.09
CA THR A 406 3.64 -7.31 -10.36
C THR A 406 4.60 -7.00 -9.22
N ASP A 407 4.76 -5.71 -8.91
CA ASP A 407 5.54 -5.17 -7.81
C ASP A 407 4.61 -4.62 -6.73
N ALA A 408 4.70 -5.16 -5.52
CA ALA A 408 3.90 -4.71 -4.40
C ALA A 408 4.47 -3.47 -3.68
N GLN A 409 5.68 -3.02 -4.05
CA GLN A 409 6.34 -1.83 -3.48
C GLN A 409 6.44 -1.85 -1.95
N ASN A 410 6.61 -3.05 -1.37
CA ASN A 410 6.58 -3.30 0.08
C ASN A 410 5.25 -2.92 0.77
N ASP A 411 4.15 -2.76 0.03
CA ASP A 411 2.81 -2.55 0.56
C ASP A 411 2.00 -3.85 0.55
N ALA A 412 1.69 -4.37 1.74
CA ALA A 412 0.90 -5.60 1.91
C ALA A 412 -0.52 -5.47 1.37
N SER A 413 -1.13 -4.27 1.41
CA SER A 413 -2.45 -4.01 0.83
C SER A 413 -2.42 -4.07 -0.69
N GLN A 414 -1.38 -3.48 -1.29
CA GLN A 414 -1.17 -3.55 -2.74
C GLN A 414 -0.95 -4.99 -3.17
N GLN A 415 -0.13 -5.76 -2.42
CA GLN A 415 0.05 -7.19 -2.70
C GLN A 415 -1.26 -7.97 -2.60
N ALA A 416 -2.06 -7.73 -1.56
CA ALA A 416 -3.37 -8.36 -1.43
C ALA A 416 -4.29 -8.04 -2.62
N ASN A 417 -4.28 -6.81 -3.14
CA ASN A 417 -5.01 -6.43 -4.34
C ASN A 417 -4.52 -7.18 -5.58
N GLN A 418 -3.19 -7.33 -5.75
CA GLN A 418 -2.58 -8.07 -6.85
C GLN A 418 -2.98 -9.54 -6.84
N LEU A 419 -2.88 -10.20 -5.68
CA LEU A 419 -3.28 -11.60 -5.52
C LEU A 419 -4.79 -11.79 -5.77
N GLN A 420 -5.64 -10.84 -5.31
CA GLN A 420 -7.07 -10.86 -5.60
C GLN A 420 -7.35 -10.69 -7.09
N ASN A 421 -6.61 -9.82 -7.80
CA ASN A 421 -6.74 -9.64 -9.23
C ASN A 421 -6.37 -10.93 -9.99
N PHE A 422 -5.26 -11.60 -9.63
CA PHE A 422 -4.89 -12.88 -10.23
C PHE A 422 -5.96 -13.95 -9.98
N THR A 423 -6.48 -14.01 -8.75
CA THR A 423 -7.54 -14.95 -8.39
C THR A 423 -8.83 -14.69 -9.17
N GLY A 424 -9.28 -13.42 -9.24
CA GLY A 424 -10.51 -13.05 -9.93
C GLY A 424 -10.43 -13.12 -11.45
N SER A 425 -9.23 -13.03 -12.02
CA SER A 425 -9.00 -13.18 -13.48
C SER A 425 -8.70 -14.63 -13.90
N GLY A 426 -8.82 -15.60 -12.99
CA GLY A 426 -8.72 -17.02 -13.30
C GLY A 426 -7.35 -17.44 -13.83
N TYR A 427 -6.28 -17.01 -13.18
CA TYR A 427 -4.92 -17.49 -13.49
C TYR A 427 -4.80 -18.97 -13.12
N ASP A 428 -3.99 -19.74 -13.85
CA ASP A 428 -3.79 -21.17 -13.62
C ASP A 428 -2.93 -21.47 -12.39
N ALA A 429 -2.03 -20.54 -12.03
CA ALA A 429 -1.25 -20.58 -10.79
C ALA A 429 -0.80 -19.18 -10.37
N ILE A 430 -0.51 -19.01 -9.08
CA ILE A 430 0.01 -17.78 -8.51
C ILE A 430 1.35 -18.07 -7.83
N ILE A 431 2.34 -17.24 -8.07
CA ILE A 431 3.63 -17.22 -7.36
C ILE A 431 3.66 -15.95 -6.52
N VAL A 432 3.96 -16.08 -5.24
CA VAL A 432 4.02 -14.94 -4.32
C VAL A 432 5.35 -14.90 -3.58
N ASN A 433 6.00 -13.73 -3.60
CA ASN A 433 7.05 -13.37 -2.64
C ASN A 433 6.42 -12.42 -1.62
N PRO A 434 6.02 -12.90 -0.44
CA PRO A 434 5.24 -12.08 0.49
C PRO A 434 5.97 -10.82 0.96
N VAL A 435 5.27 -9.69 0.96
CA VAL A 435 5.69 -8.47 1.70
C VAL A 435 5.78 -8.80 3.19
N ASP A 436 4.75 -9.50 3.68
CA ASP A 436 4.64 -9.98 5.04
C ASP A 436 3.99 -11.37 5.04
N SER A 437 4.54 -12.29 5.85
CA SER A 437 4.13 -13.70 5.86
C SER A 437 2.72 -13.93 6.41
N ASP A 438 2.23 -13.07 7.31
CA ASP A 438 0.88 -13.17 7.87
C ASP A 438 -0.14 -12.42 6.99
N ALA A 439 0.22 -11.24 6.46
CA ALA A 439 -0.66 -10.43 5.64
C ALA A 439 -1.07 -11.13 4.32
N ALA A 440 -0.19 -11.95 3.74
CA ALA A 440 -0.49 -12.70 2.53
C ALA A 440 -1.52 -13.84 2.75
N ALA A 441 -1.72 -14.29 3.99
CA ALA A 441 -2.49 -15.51 4.31
C ALA A 441 -3.92 -15.49 3.76
N ASN A 442 -4.65 -14.38 3.93
CA ASN A 442 -6.05 -14.31 3.53
C ASN A 442 -6.21 -14.35 2.00
N SER A 443 -5.31 -13.70 1.27
CA SER A 443 -5.31 -13.73 -0.20
C SER A 443 -4.94 -15.12 -0.73
N VAL A 444 -3.98 -15.80 -0.09
CA VAL A 444 -3.62 -17.18 -0.43
C VAL A 444 -4.78 -18.15 -0.16
N LYS A 445 -5.47 -18.02 0.98
CA LYS A 445 -6.69 -18.81 1.26
C LYS A 445 -7.81 -18.54 0.25
N ALA A 446 -7.90 -17.32 -0.27
CA ALA A 446 -8.88 -16.97 -1.31
C ALA A 446 -8.54 -17.69 -2.64
N ALA A 447 -7.27 -17.70 -3.04
CA ALA A 447 -6.80 -18.44 -4.21
C ALA A 447 -7.02 -19.96 -4.06
N ASP A 448 -6.74 -20.52 -2.88
CA ASP A 448 -6.98 -21.92 -2.56
C ASP A 448 -8.47 -22.31 -2.68
N ARG A 449 -9.38 -21.47 -2.16
CA ARG A 449 -10.84 -21.68 -2.35
C ARG A 449 -11.25 -21.63 -3.82
N ALA A 450 -10.57 -20.83 -4.64
CA ALA A 450 -10.76 -20.77 -6.09
C ALA A 450 -10.04 -21.94 -6.82
N LYS A 451 -9.38 -22.85 -6.09
CA LYS A 451 -8.60 -23.97 -6.61
C LYS A 451 -7.42 -23.53 -7.50
N ILE A 452 -6.88 -22.36 -7.25
CA ILE A 452 -5.69 -21.85 -7.91
C ILE A 452 -4.49 -22.16 -7.00
N PRO A 453 -3.53 -23.00 -7.42
CA PRO A 453 -2.37 -23.32 -6.61
C PRO A 453 -1.47 -22.10 -6.42
N VAL A 454 -0.95 -21.94 -5.20
CA VAL A 454 -0.04 -20.85 -4.85
C VAL A 454 1.32 -21.42 -4.50
N ILE A 455 2.37 -20.89 -5.12
CA ILE A 455 3.77 -21.15 -4.78
C ILE A 455 4.31 -19.93 -4.04
N ALA A 456 4.85 -20.15 -2.84
CA ALA A 456 5.61 -19.12 -2.15
C ALA A 456 7.08 -19.16 -2.61
N VAL A 457 7.68 -18.01 -2.92
CA VAL A 457 9.07 -17.91 -3.34
C VAL A 457 9.87 -17.02 -2.40
N ASP A 458 11.06 -17.44 -1.97
CA ASP A 458 11.99 -16.76 -1.06
C ASP A 458 11.44 -16.59 0.38
N ARG A 459 10.18 -16.23 0.53
CA ARG A 459 9.51 -16.00 1.82
C ARG A 459 8.27 -16.88 1.92
N GLY A 460 8.06 -17.50 3.09
CA GLY A 460 6.89 -18.32 3.36
C GLY A 460 5.64 -17.51 3.72
N VAL A 461 4.48 -18.11 3.53
CA VAL A 461 3.18 -17.60 3.99
C VAL A 461 2.77 -18.36 5.25
N ASN A 462 2.40 -17.64 6.31
CA ASN A 462 1.92 -18.24 7.55
C ASN A 462 0.42 -18.56 7.46
N LYS A 463 -0.02 -19.62 8.14
CA LYS A 463 -1.45 -19.95 8.35
C LYS A 463 -2.30 -20.04 7.07
N ALA A 464 -1.69 -20.36 5.94
CA ALA A 464 -2.38 -20.58 4.68
C ALA A 464 -1.71 -21.71 3.90
N PRO A 465 -2.47 -22.53 3.12
CA PRO A 465 -1.90 -23.58 2.32
C PRO A 465 -1.18 -22.98 1.11
N VAL A 466 0.07 -23.41 0.89
CA VAL A 466 0.80 -23.19 -0.36
C VAL A 466 1.15 -24.54 -0.95
N ALA A 467 1.12 -24.67 -2.27
CA ALA A 467 1.48 -25.92 -2.94
C ALA A 467 2.97 -26.23 -2.78
N ALA A 468 3.83 -25.18 -2.74
CA ALA A 468 5.25 -25.32 -2.37
C ALA A 468 5.80 -24.00 -1.83
N LEU A 469 6.82 -24.10 -0.98
CA LEU A 469 7.73 -23.01 -0.64
C LEU A 469 9.07 -23.27 -1.32
N VAL A 470 9.52 -22.35 -2.17
CA VAL A 470 10.84 -22.37 -2.82
C VAL A 470 11.69 -21.28 -2.18
N ALA A 471 12.63 -21.62 -1.32
CA ALA A 471 13.41 -20.64 -0.56
C ALA A 471 14.85 -21.09 -0.37
N SER A 472 15.75 -20.13 -0.11
CA SER A 472 17.09 -20.42 0.37
C SER A 472 17.06 -21.03 1.77
N ASP A 473 18.07 -21.80 2.15
CA ASP A 473 18.22 -22.26 3.54
C ASP A 473 18.71 -21.12 4.42
N ASN A 474 17.77 -20.27 4.84
CA ASN A 474 18.06 -19.04 5.57
C ASN A 474 18.66 -19.30 6.97
N VAL A 475 18.27 -20.40 7.64
CA VAL A 475 18.83 -20.75 8.95
C VAL A 475 20.30 -21.13 8.79
N ALA A 476 20.58 -22.07 7.88
CA ALA A 476 21.97 -22.47 7.61
C ALA A 476 22.82 -21.28 7.11
N GLY A 477 22.25 -20.44 6.24
CA GLY A 477 22.92 -19.22 5.76
C GLY A 477 23.22 -18.23 6.88
N GLY A 478 22.29 -18.06 7.83
CA GLY A 478 22.50 -17.22 9.00
C GLY A 478 23.62 -17.75 9.90
N GLU A 479 23.66 -19.07 10.15
CA GLU A 479 24.77 -19.71 10.86
C GLU A 479 26.12 -19.47 10.18
N LEU A 480 26.16 -19.67 8.85
CA LEU A 480 27.37 -19.45 8.07
C LEU A 480 27.86 -18.00 8.15
N ALA A 481 26.96 -17.02 8.10
CA ALA A 481 27.31 -15.60 8.23
C ALA A 481 27.92 -15.30 9.61
N ALA A 482 27.28 -15.80 10.68
CA ALA A 482 27.73 -15.61 12.04
C ALA A 482 29.10 -16.28 12.32
N LYS A 483 29.26 -17.54 11.90
CA LYS A 483 30.52 -18.28 12.02
C LYS A 483 31.64 -17.60 11.25
N SER A 484 31.37 -17.20 10.01
CA SER A 484 32.36 -16.51 9.16
C SER A 484 32.89 -15.22 9.78
N LEU A 485 31.99 -14.40 10.39
CA LEU A 485 32.40 -13.20 11.10
C LEU A 485 33.17 -13.54 12.39
N ALA A 486 32.68 -14.50 13.17
CA ALA A 486 33.30 -14.90 14.43
C ALA A 486 34.73 -15.44 14.22
N GLU A 487 34.93 -16.30 13.22
CA GLU A 487 36.24 -16.82 12.81
C GLU A 487 37.18 -15.68 12.37
N LYS A 488 36.66 -14.74 11.57
CA LYS A 488 37.45 -13.57 11.14
C LYS A 488 37.92 -12.71 12.30
N LEU A 489 37.12 -12.63 13.38
CA LEU A 489 37.44 -11.90 14.63
C LEU A 489 38.26 -12.73 15.62
N GLY A 490 38.65 -13.96 15.27
CA GLY A 490 39.41 -14.85 16.19
C GLY A 490 38.60 -15.33 17.39
N GLY A 491 37.27 -15.49 17.23
CA GLY A 491 36.34 -15.98 18.25
C GLY A 491 36.01 -14.98 19.36
N LYS A 492 36.46 -13.72 19.30
CA LYS A 492 36.26 -12.68 20.30
C LYS A 492 35.97 -11.34 19.65
N GLY A 493 35.04 -10.57 20.21
CA GLY A 493 34.80 -9.22 19.73
C GLY A 493 33.39 -8.69 20.00
N LYS A 494 33.20 -7.42 19.72
CA LYS A 494 31.95 -6.68 19.88
C LYS A 494 31.32 -6.49 18.50
N ILE A 495 30.11 -6.97 18.32
CA ILE A 495 29.41 -6.90 17.04
C ILE A 495 28.04 -6.22 17.18
N VAL A 496 27.50 -5.76 16.05
CA VAL A 496 26.10 -5.34 15.92
C VAL A 496 25.44 -6.14 14.79
N VAL A 497 24.12 -6.28 14.86
CA VAL A 497 23.33 -7.02 13.88
C VAL A 497 22.29 -6.08 13.26
N LEU A 498 22.34 -5.94 11.93
CA LEU A 498 21.30 -5.28 11.14
C LEU A 498 20.30 -6.35 10.68
N GLN A 499 19.11 -6.29 11.26
CA GLN A 499 18.05 -7.26 10.98
C GLN A 499 17.27 -6.89 9.72
N GLY A 500 16.70 -7.90 9.06
CA GLY A 500 15.82 -7.71 7.91
C GLY A 500 14.45 -7.14 8.30
N GLN A 501 13.56 -7.10 7.32
CA GLN A 501 12.20 -6.59 7.49
C GLN A 501 11.41 -7.50 8.45
N PRO A 502 10.94 -6.98 9.58
CA PRO A 502 10.07 -7.71 10.49
C PRO A 502 8.81 -8.22 9.77
N GLY A 503 8.29 -9.39 10.21
CA GLY A 503 7.13 -10.01 9.57
C GLY A 503 7.45 -10.97 8.43
N THR A 504 8.68 -10.96 7.88
CA THR A 504 9.10 -11.91 6.84
C THR A 504 9.72 -13.17 7.43
N SER A 505 9.47 -14.35 6.81
CA SER A 505 10.11 -15.60 7.24
C SER A 505 11.62 -15.54 7.08
N ALA A 506 12.14 -14.96 6.00
CA ALA A 506 13.57 -14.82 5.75
C ALA A 506 14.30 -14.04 6.87
N ALA A 507 13.71 -12.92 7.37
CA ALA A 507 14.31 -12.17 8.46
C ALA A 507 14.36 -12.99 9.76
N ARG A 508 13.28 -13.71 10.11
CA ARG A 508 13.23 -14.56 11.31
C ARG A 508 14.22 -15.72 11.24
N GLU A 509 14.27 -16.41 10.10
CA GLU A 509 15.12 -17.57 9.89
C GLU A 509 16.61 -17.19 9.88
N ARG A 510 17.00 -16.09 9.22
CA ARG A 510 18.38 -15.55 9.29
C ARG A 510 18.77 -15.15 10.70
N ALA A 511 17.88 -14.46 11.43
CA ALA A 511 18.11 -14.09 12.81
C ALA A 511 18.28 -15.32 13.72
N GLN A 512 17.48 -16.37 13.51
CA GLN A 512 17.64 -17.66 14.19
C GLN A 512 19.02 -18.25 13.89
N GLY A 513 19.44 -18.29 12.62
CA GLY A 513 20.74 -18.78 12.21
C GLY A 513 21.89 -17.97 12.82
N PHE A 514 21.80 -16.64 12.84
CA PHE A 514 22.79 -15.79 13.51
C PHE A 514 22.95 -16.15 14.98
N ALA A 515 21.82 -16.30 15.69
CA ALA A 515 21.84 -16.69 17.10
C ALA A 515 22.45 -18.09 17.33
N GLN A 516 22.16 -19.05 16.43
CA GLN A 516 22.72 -20.42 16.49
C GLN A 516 24.24 -20.39 16.26
N GLY A 517 24.69 -19.72 15.18
CA GLY A 517 26.11 -19.64 14.86
C GLY A 517 26.94 -18.94 15.92
N LEU A 518 26.40 -17.87 16.54
CA LEU A 518 27.10 -17.16 17.61
C LEU A 518 27.22 -17.94 18.92
N LYS A 519 26.35 -18.92 19.19
CA LYS A 519 26.44 -19.77 20.40
C LYS A 519 27.76 -20.56 20.47
N GLU A 520 28.35 -20.88 19.34
CA GLU A 520 29.64 -21.59 19.27
C GLU A 520 30.82 -20.69 19.62
N TYR A 521 30.61 -19.35 19.67
CA TYR A 521 31.65 -18.35 19.93
C TYR A 521 31.31 -17.43 21.13
N PRO A 522 31.38 -17.92 22.35
CA PRO A 522 30.95 -17.15 23.55
C PRO A 522 31.78 -15.88 23.79
N GLY A 523 32.92 -15.73 23.14
CA GLY A 523 33.73 -14.50 23.17
C GLY A 523 33.19 -13.38 22.30
N ILE A 524 32.24 -13.66 21.38
CA ILE A 524 31.57 -12.65 20.58
C ILE A 524 30.39 -12.07 21.37
N LYS A 525 30.34 -10.74 21.50
CA LYS A 525 29.25 -10.02 22.17
C LYS A 525 28.45 -9.19 21.21
N ALA A 526 27.19 -9.57 20.97
CA ALA A 526 26.24 -8.75 20.23
C ALA A 526 25.78 -7.57 21.11
N LEU A 527 26.23 -6.35 20.78
CA LEU A 527 25.95 -5.14 21.55
C LEU A 527 24.53 -4.62 21.27
N ALA A 528 24.09 -4.73 20.02
CA ALA A 528 22.77 -4.31 19.59
C ALA A 528 22.31 -5.10 18.35
N GLN A 529 20.99 -5.22 18.23
CA GLN A 529 20.32 -5.79 17.07
C GLN A 529 19.17 -4.85 16.68
N GLN A 530 19.19 -4.32 15.47
CA GLN A 530 18.17 -3.38 15.01
C GLN A 530 17.68 -3.67 13.59
N PRO A 531 16.37 -3.54 13.32
CA PRO A 531 15.82 -3.65 11.97
C PRO A 531 16.35 -2.53 11.07
N ALA A 532 16.74 -2.90 9.85
CA ALA A 532 17.04 -1.98 8.76
C ALA A 532 16.34 -2.41 7.46
N ASP A 533 15.31 -3.28 7.58
CA ASP A 533 14.25 -3.61 6.63
C ASP A 533 14.74 -4.04 5.23
N PHE A 534 15.92 -4.65 5.14
CA PHE A 534 16.59 -5.02 3.88
C PHE A 534 16.87 -3.81 2.95
N ASP A 535 16.91 -2.60 3.51
CA ASP A 535 17.08 -1.34 2.78
C ASP A 535 18.47 -0.72 3.01
N ARG A 536 19.09 -0.19 1.94
CA ARG A 536 20.45 0.38 1.98
C ARG A 536 20.51 1.69 2.77
N ALA A 537 19.51 2.56 2.59
CA ALA A 537 19.48 3.86 3.27
C ALA A 537 19.23 3.67 4.77
N LYS A 538 18.27 2.79 5.13
CA LYS A 538 18.04 2.42 6.54
C LYS A 538 19.26 1.74 7.15
N GLY A 539 19.97 0.88 6.40
CA GLY A 539 21.23 0.28 6.83
C GLY A 539 22.29 1.32 7.16
N LEU A 540 22.42 2.37 6.34
CA LEU A 540 23.30 3.52 6.59
C LEU A 540 22.90 4.26 7.88
N ASP A 541 21.61 4.62 8.01
CA ASP A 541 21.12 5.42 9.13
C ASP A 541 21.24 4.65 10.47
N VAL A 542 20.78 3.40 10.49
CA VAL A 542 20.87 2.53 11.68
C VAL A 542 22.32 2.31 12.08
N MET A 543 23.20 2.00 11.11
CA MET A 543 24.62 1.81 11.44
C MET A 543 25.28 3.10 11.92
N SER A 544 24.93 4.26 11.37
CA SER A 544 25.44 5.55 11.83
C SER A 544 25.08 5.82 13.29
N ASN A 545 23.84 5.50 13.69
CA ASN A 545 23.39 5.62 15.07
C ASN A 545 24.09 4.60 15.99
N LEU A 546 24.24 3.35 15.53
CA LEU A 546 24.93 2.30 16.29
C LEU A 546 26.42 2.63 16.52
N LEU A 547 27.08 3.28 15.56
CA LEU A 547 28.47 3.73 15.71
C LEU A 547 28.65 4.82 16.77
N GLN A 548 27.66 5.68 16.95
CA GLN A 548 27.68 6.68 18.03
C GLN A 548 27.50 6.02 19.40
N ALA A 549 26.59 5.04 19.49
CA ALA A 549 26.33 4.31 20.74
C ALA A 549 27.46 3.30 21.09
N HIS A 550 28.09 2.72 20.08
CA HIS A 550 29.07 1.65 20.18
C HIS A 550 30.30 1.93 19.30
N PRO A 551 31.14 2.94 19.66
CA PRO A 551 32.30 3.35 18.84
C PRO A 551 33.39 2.28 18.73
N ASP A 552 33.37 1.28 19.62
CA ASP A 552 34.30 0.18 19.72
C ASP A 552 33.82 -1.13 19.05
N VAL A 553 32.79 -1.06 18.22
CA VAL A 553 32.31 -2.19 17.43
C VAL A 553 33.40 -2.70 16.47
N GLN A 554 33.55 -4.01 16.39
CA GLN A 554 34.56 -4.69 15.56
C GLN A 554 33.96 -5.51 14.42
N GLY A 555 32.66 -5.82 14.49
CA GLY A 555 31.99 -6.57 13.44
C GLY A 555 30.53 -6.18 13.24
N VAL A 556 30.03 -6.37 12.02
CA VAL A 556 28.63 -6.16 11.64
C VAL A 556 28.14 -7.40 10.90
N ILE A 557 27.03 -7.97 11.35
CA ILE A 557 26.26 -8.94 10.56
C ILE A 557 25.06 -8.20 10.00
N ALA A 558 24.90 -8.17 8.69
CA ALA A 558 23.73 -7.62 8.02
C ALA A 558 22.93 -8.74 7.36
N ALA A 559 21.62 -8.76 7.58
CA ALA A 559 20.75 -9.81 7.05
C ALA A 559 20.59 -9.74 5.53
N ASN A 560 21.14 -8.69 4.85
CA ASN A 560 21.35 -8.68 3.39
C ASN A 560 22.47 -7.73 2.96
N ASP A 561 22.86 -7.81 1.68
CA ASP A 561 23.93 -6.98 1.10
C ASP A 561 23.55 -5.50 1.03
N GLU A 562 22.29 -5.16 0.79
CA GLU A 562 21.86 -3.77 0.75
C GLU A 562 22.12 -3.07 2.08
N MET A 563 21.73 -3.68 3.21
CA MET A 563 22.05 -3.14 4.54
C MET A 563 23.55 -3.17 4.83
N ALA A 564 24.26 -4.24 4.40
CA ALA A 564 25.72 -4.33 4.55
C ALA A 564 26.44 -3.18 3.84
N LEU A 565 26.02 -2.84 2.63
CA LEU A 565 26.57 -1.72 1.84
C LEU A 565 26.24 -0.37 2.50
N GLY A 566 25.05 -0.24 3.09
CA GLY A 566 24.68 0.91 3.94
C GLY A 566 25.63 1.05 5.14
N ALA A 567 25.87 -0.07 5.84
CA ALA A 567 26.80 -0.12 6.96
C ALA A 567 28.24 0.23 6.55
N VAL A 568 28.72 -0.30 5.43
CA VAL A 568 30.04 0.06 4.85
C VAL A 568 30.16 1.57 4.62
N LYS A 569 29.10 2.20 4.11
CA LYS A 569 29.08 3.65 3.90
C LYS A 569 29.17 4.43 5.22
N ALA A 570 28.44 3.99 6.26
CA ALA A 570 28.51 4.58 7.60
C ALA A 570 29.90 4.43 8.24
N LEU A 571 30.52 3.27 8.09
CA LEU A 571 31.83 2.94 8.63
C LEU A 571 32.98 3.72 7.95
N GLY A 572 32.82 4.09 6.68
CA GLY A 572 33.87 4.77 5.91
C GLY A 572 35.16 3.96 5.87
N ALA A 573 36.28 4.56 6.27
CA ALA A 573 37.59 3.91 6.26
C ALA A 573 37.74 2.75 7.26
N LYS A 574 36.85 2.59 8.23
CA LYS A 574 36.84 1.48 9.17
C LYS A 574 36.35 0.16 8.56
N ALA A 575 35.53 0.23 7.48
CA ALA A 575 35.01 -0.94 6.82
C ALA A 575 36.11 -1.81 6.21
N GLY A 576 36.13 -3.11 6.54
CA GLY A 576 37.15 -4.05 6.08
C GLY A 576 38.53 -3.90 6.70
N THR A 577 38.73 -2.88 7.54
CA THR A 577 39.98 -2.65 8.28
C THR A 577 39.80 -2.97 9.77
N SER A 578 39.30 -2.04 10.53
CA SER A 578 39.06 -2.22 11.99
C SER A 578 37.67 -2.80 12.27
N VAL A 579 36.71 -2.74 11.36
CA VAL A 579 35.37 -3.32 11.47
C VAL A 579 35.11 -4.25 10.28
N GLN A 580 34.87 -5.52 10.57
CA GLN A 580 34.55 -6.52 9.57
C GLN A 580 33.03 -6.58 9.34
N VAL A 581 32.60 -6.63 8.07
CA VAL A 581 31.18 -6.65 7.71
C VAL A 581 30.87 -7.91 6.93
N VAL A 582 29.81 -8.61 7.33
CA VAL A 582 29.28 -9.78 6.60
C VAL A 582 27.89 -9.45 6.11
N GLY A 583 27.63 -9.65 4.82
CA GLY A 583 26.34 -9.50 4.16
C GLY A 583 25.69 -10.84 3.82
N PHE A 584 24.59 -10.74 3.11
CA PHE A 584 23.81 -11.88 2.62
C PHE A 584 23.19 -11.50 1.27
N ASP A 585 22.97 -12.42 0.37
CA ASP A 585 22.37 -12.39 -0.98
C ASP A 585 23.39 -12.68 -2.08
N GLY A 586 24.63 -12.19 -2.00
CA GLY A 586 25.60 -12.29 -3.10
C GLY A 586 25.24 -11.39 -4.28
N THR A 587 24.70 -10.20 -4.02
CA THR A 587 24.35 -9.23 -5.06
C THR A 587 25.60 -8.74 -5.80
N PRO A 588 25.50 -8.26 -7.06
CA PRO A 588 26.64 -7.74 -7.80
C PRO A 588 27.42 -6.66 -7.05
N ASP A 589 26.72 -5.73 -6.36
CA ASP A 589 27.34 -4.69 -5.54
C ASP A 589 27.99 -5.27 -4.28
N GLY A 590 27.33 -6.24 -3.62
CA GLY A 590 27.86 -6.96 -2.46
C GLY A 590 29.15 -7.71 -2.82
N LEU A 591 29.15 -8.47 -3.91
CA LEU A 591 30.33 -9.18 -4.38
C LEU A 591 31.46 -8.22 -4.80
N LYS A 592 31.13 -7.08 -5.41
CA LYS A 592 32.11 -6.01 -5.69
C LYS A 592 32.73 -5.47 -4.40
N ALA A 593 31.93 -5.29 -3.34
CA ALA A 593 32.43 -4.84 -2.03
C ALA A 593 33.33 -5.90 -1.36
N VAL A 594 33.00 -7.20 -1.52
CA VAL A 594 33.87 -8.30 -1.08
C VAL A 594 35.19 -8.28 -1.85
N LYS A 595 35.16 -8.12 -3.17
CA LYS A 595 36.37 -7.99 -4.02
C LYS A 595 37.26 -6.84 -3.58
N ASN A 596 36.65 -5.70 -3.23
CA ASN A 596 37.36 -4.51 -2.80
C ASN A 596 37.84 -4.59 -1.32
N GLY A 597 37.36 -5.58 -0.55
CA GLY A 597 37.70 -5.81 0.83
C GLY A 597 36.96 -4.92 1.85
N THR A 598 35.94 -4.17 1.42
CA THR A 598 35.08 -3.38 2.31
C THR A 598 33.98 -4.24 2.99
N LEU A 599 33.54 -5.31 2.33
CA LEU A 599 32.87 -6.46 2.92
C LEU A 599 33.88 -7.58 3.11
N TYR A 600 33.82 -8.27 4.25
CA TYR A 600 34.62 -9.47 4.48
C TYR A 600 34.05 -10.66 3.68
N ALA A 601 32.73 -10.85 3.78
CA ALA A 601 32.03 -11.93 3.09
C ALA A 601 30.56 -11.55 2.78
N SER A 602 29.97 -12.25 1.83
CA SER A 602 28.51 -12.31 1.63
C SER A 602 28.08 -13.76 1.52
N VAL A 603 26.97 -14.13 2.18
CA VAL A 603 26.33 -15.43 2.03
C VAL A 603 25.47 -15.38 0.78
N ALA A 604 25.99 -15.88 -0.32
CA ALA A 604 25.34 -15.82 -1.61
C ALA A 604 24.17 -16.79 -1.73
N GLN A 605 23.06 -16.28 -2.21
CA GLN A 605 21.86 -17.00 -2.63
C GLN A 605 21.88 -17.22 -4.16
N GLN A 606 20.87 -17.92 -4.66
CA GLN A 606 20.68 -18.17 -6.08
C GLN A 606 19.30 -17.64 -6.55
N PRO A 607 19.10 -16.32 -6.58
CA PRO A 607 17.78 -15.73 -6.81
C PRO A 607 17.18 -16.06 -8.19
N SER A 608 17.99 -16.11 -9.23
CA SER A 608 17.52 -16.52 -10.57
C SER A 608 17.00 -17.97 -10.55
N GLN A 609 17.68 -18.87 -9.83
CA GLN A 609 17.25 -20.25 -9.68
C GLN A 609 15.98 -20.37 -8.83
N LEU A 610 15.83 -19.57 -7.78
CA LEU A 610 14.58 -19.49 -7.01
C LEU A 610 13.40 -19.15 -7.94
N GLY A 611 13.56 -18.17 -8.81
CA GLY A 611 12.54 -17.78 -9.80
C GLY A 611 12.19 -18.91 -10.78
N ARG A 612 13.20 -19.57 -11.35
CA ARG A 612 13.01 -20.71 -12.27
C ARG A 612 12.27 -21.87 -11.59
N ILE A 613 12.74 -22.29 -10.42
CA ILE A 613 12.12 -23.39 -9.66
C ILE A 613 10.68 -23.06 -9.26
N ALA A 614 10.40 -21.80 -8.90
CA ALA A 614 9.05 -21.37 -8.54
C ALA A 614 8.09 -21.52 -9.72
N VAL A 615 8.48 -21.12 -10.94
CA VAL A 615 7.68 -21.27 -12.16
C VAL A 615 7.47 -22.74 -12.51
N ASP A 616 8.52 -23.60 -12.42
CA ASP A 616 8.40 -25.04 -12.69
C ASP A 616 7.42 -25.72 -11.71
N ASN A 617 7.50 -25.39 -10.40
CA ASN A 617 6.55 -25.90 -9.40
C ASN A 617 5.13 -25.35 -9.63
N ALA A 618 4.97 -24.09 -10.05
CA ALA A 618 3.68 -23.52 -10.37
C ALA A 618 3.02 -24.25 -11.56
N LEU A 619 3.79 -24.52 -12.61
CA LEU A 619 3.32 -25.28 -13.77
C LEU A 619 2.89 -26.70 -13.38
N LYS A 620 3.69 -27.36 -12.56
CA LYS A 620 3.41 -28.69 -12.04
C LYS A 620 2.12 -28.74 -11.23
N ALA A 621 1.94 -27.78 -10.33
CA ALA A 621 0.75 -27.65 -9.49
C ALA A 621 -0.50 -27.30 -10.32
N ALA A 622 -0.39 -26.43 -11.32
CA ALA A 622 -1.47 -26.07 -12.24
C ALA A 622 -2.01 -27.28 -13.01
N HIS A 623 -1.13 -28.23 -13.35
CA HIS A 623 -1.49 -29.49 -14.01
C HIS A 623 -1.91 -30.60 -13.02
N GLY A 624 -2.12 -30.29 -11.74
CA GLY A 624 -2.52 -31.28 -10.73
C GLY A 624 -1.39 -32.19 -10.27
N GLY A 625 -0.15 -31.90 -10.61
CA GLY A 625 1.02 -32.67 -10.19
C GLY A 625 1.41 -32.37 -8.73
N THR A 626 2.02 -33.36 -8.07
CA THR A 626 2.50 -33.22 -6.69
C THR A 626 3.81 -32.40 -6.65
N THR A 627 3.89 -31.43 -5.77
CA THR A 627 5.08 -30.63 -5.49
C THR A 627 5.65 -30.98 -4.10
N ALA A 628 6.96 -30.78 -3.91
CA ALA A 628 7.54 -30.87 -2.58
C ALA A 628 7.06 -29.70 -1.73
N PRO A 629 6.62 -29.90 -0.48
CA PRO A 629 6.12 -28.81 0.37
C PRO A 629 7.14 -27.67 0.56
N THR A 630 8.44 -28.01 0.59
CA THR A 630 9.54 -27.05 0.66
C THR A 630 10.69 -27.50 -0.23
N VAL A 631 11.14 -26.58 -1.09
CA VAL A 631 12.33 -26.76 -1.92
C VAL A 631 13.39 -25.78 -1.41
N LYS A 632 14.40 -26.30 -0.72
CA LYS A 632 15.51 -25.51 -0.20
C LYS A 632 16.61 -25.38 -1.27
N VAL A 633 16.96 -24.13 -1.60
CA VAL A 633 18.09 -23.82 -2.48
C VAL A 633 19.31 -23.53 -1.61
N PRO A 634 20.45 -24.20 -1.82
CA PRO A 634 21.62 -24.05 -0.99
C PRO A 634 22.25 -22.66 -1.14
N VAL A 635 22.88 -22.19 -0.06
CA VAL A 635 23.62 -20.94 0.01
C VAL A 635 25.10 -21.19 0.22
N LYS A 636 25.96 -20.22 -0.12
CA LYS A 636 27.41 -20.36 -0.01
C LYS A 636 28.05 -19.08 0.49
N VAL A 637 28.97 -19.17 1.44
CA VAL A 637 29.79 -18.02 1.83
C VAL A 637 30.78 -17.67 0.71
N VAL A 638 30.74 -16.45 0.25
CA VAL A 638 31.68 -15.89 -0.71
C VAL A 638 32.59 -14.89 -0.03
N THR A 639 33.89 -15.18 -0.05
CA THR A 639 34.97 -14.32 0.44
C THR A 639 35.86 -13.93 -0.73
N ARG A 640 36.79 -13.02 -0.50
CA ARG A 640 37.77 -12.64 -1.52
C ARG A 640 38.61 -13.84 -2.02
N GLU A 641 38.85 -14.83 -1.14
CA GLU A 641 39.70 -15.99 -1.44
C GLU A 641 39.00 -16.99 -2.36
N ASN A 642 37.69 -17.19 -2.22
CA ASN A 642 36.94 -18.20 -2.96
C ASN A 642 36.06 -17.63 -4.10
N MET A 643 36.10 -16.32 -4.31
CA MET A 643 35.25 -15.62 -5.31
C MET A 643 35.55 -16.07 -6.75
N ALA A 644 36.81 -16.42 -7.09
CA ALA A 644 37.16 -16.81 -8.45
C ALA A 644 36.43 -18.08 -8.95
N GLY A 645 35.94 -18.91 -8.05
CA GLY A 645 35.16 -20.11 -8.36
C GLY A 645 33.64 -19.94 -8.15
N PHE A 646 33.15 -18.72 -7.94
CA PHE A 646 31.73 -18.45 -7.77
C PHE A 646 31.11 -18.00 -9.10
N THR A 647 30.31 -18.87 -9.70
CA THR A 647 29.40 -18.56 -10.80
C THR A 647 28.01 -18.38 -10.18
N GLY A 648 27.62 -17.13 -9.96
CA GLY A 648 26.36 -16.73 -9.31
C GLY A 648 25.11 -17.07 -10.12
#